data_3e123ac66d1bfe99bc265685d5ef9353
#
_entry.id   3e123ac66d1bfe99bc265685d5ef9353
#
_cell.length_a   1.000
_cell.length_b   1.000
_cell.length_c   1.000
_cell.angle_alpha   90.00
_cell.angle_beta   90.00
_cell.angle_gamma   90.00
#
_symmetry.space_group_name_H-M   'P 1'
#
loop_
_entity.id
_entity.type
_entity.pdbx_description
1 polymer ?
#
loop_
_entity_poly.entity_id
_entity_poly.type
_entity_poly.pdbx_seq_one_letter_code
_entity_poly.pdbx_strand_id
1 'polypeptide(L)'
;MKMKKLLACLLAVSAMVSAVGCNFPFGKTSSSSDSITSEEQGGGSGLAGIPEATVPQEDFQAHYVEGMLHEVNVDYNSPANLNFIKDGQSEYKIVLGASVANESLAYVNKHFGLGAGSMLEKVEALTDDEQENLAVSENSAYVMFGCTYAFEEAGFVMPDYEKIGGTGYYVVTYGKNVFVQAYGAQGYQLGGIALLRYTLGFDMISTTTCVYEKDGSVLPKMEITERPDFDFRQLDNQLIGHDVSYGMGFTTSEMFLNTGTAWMHNVVDFLGGDASLGANDGTNVAHPKWFSNDTNQTQACFTAHGDKEEYALMVENYIQKTIEFMKKRPSTDNIVIGQMDVISNDRVSRCTCASCNAAFAYYGDTNAGAQLAFTNDVSRGVDAWLETAEAKEYFKDVAGIERKEMNILVLVYGSSINPPVTRAEGGALLFDENGKGIPKQQKWFNVDEGGNVAEEDVLDAEGNPVELVCAPSTQLFYCASSANYLHSFYEAENATYSNMVKGWSGLGGNFYVWTYEVNYFNYMYPYNSYDSMLENMRYFKNTGANHLFYQGLYENANNAGFDKLRSYICSKGLFDTSVSYEEVVAKFFKYQFDEAGDIMREYFNQVVQQLRANESYTGGSVHSNDLTKAVVWPEGLIRTWYNMVNEAFAMVEYKKTADPERYEQLWTALTAESLFPRWVLCTTYANSTSFSNESLKDMRRAFAEDFNKLGNTTHKEHFTISDVFTTWDM
;
A
#
# COMPACT_ATOMS: atom_id res chain seq x y z
N MET A 1 8.84 38.94 17.80
CA MET A 1 8.14 38.00 18.69
C MET A 1 6.83 37.46 18.08
N LYS A 2 6.69 37.40 16.74
CA LYS A 2 5.50 36.88 16.04
C LYS A 2 5.79 35.69 15.07
N MET A 3 7.03 35.26 14.99
CA MET A 3 7.44 34.17 14.04
C MET A 3 7.67 32.80 14.71
N LYS A 4 7.53 32.70 16.05
CA LYS A 4 7.68 31.40 16.75
C LYS A 4 6.35 30.70 17.06
N LYS A 5 5.20 31.27 16.69
CA LYS A 5 3.88 30.63 16.88
C LYS A 5 3.31 29.98 15.63
N LEU A 6 3.93 30.15 14.46
CA LEU A 6 3.48 29.51 13.21
C LEU A 6 4.10 28.12 12.97
N LEU A 7 5.25 27.85 13.63
CA LEU A 7 5.94 26.55 13.48
C LEU A 7 5.37 25.45 14.41
N ALA A 8 4.60 25.81 15.41
CA ALA A 8 3.98 24.85 16.34
C ALA A 8 2.62 24.32 15.85
N CYS A 9 1.98 24.98 14.87
CA CYS A 9 0.71 24.49 14.29
C CYS A 9 0.90 23.57 13.08
N LEU A 10 2.07 23.55 12.45
CA LEU A 10 2.37 22.68 11.29
C LEU A 10 2.88 21.28 11.69
N LEU A 11 3.29 21.10 12.95
CA LEU A 11 3.71 19.79 13.48
C LEU A 11 2.59 19.01 14.18
N ALA A 12 1.41 19.62 14.36
CA ALA A 12 0.28 18.97 15.03
C ALA A 12 -0.75 18.37 14.04
N VAL A 13 -0.60 18.57 12.73
CA VAL A 13 -1.55 18.09 11.72
C VAL A 13 -1.10 16.76 11.08
N SER A 14 0.17 16.37 11.20
CA SER A 14 0.67 15.10 10.68
C SER A 14 0.55 13.89 11.63
N ALA A 15 0.00 14.07 12.83
CA ALA A 15 -0.08 13.01 13.84
C ALA A 15 -1.50 12.42 14.05
N MET A 16 -2.48 12.74 13.21
CA MET A 16 -3.86 12.27 13.38
C MET A 16 -4.41 11.38 12.26
N VAL A 17 -3.58 10.81 11.40
CA VAL A 17 -4.06 10.02 10.24
C VAL A 17 -3.89 8.51 10.41
N SER A 18 -3.36 8.02 11.52
CA SER A 18 -3.03 6.59 11.66
C SER A 18 -3.64 5.96 12.91
N ALA A 19 -4.93 5.85 13.01
CA ALA A 19 -5.52 5.07 14.09
C ALA A 19 -6.86 4.45 13.69
N VAL A 20 -6.84 3.46 12.82
CA VAL A 20 -7.96 2.52 12.69
C VAL A 20 -7.40 1.11 12.45
N GLY A 21 -7.12 0.41 13.51
CA GLY A 21 -6.81 -1.01 13.48
C GLY A 21 -8.07 -1.86 13.53
N CYS A 22 -8.13 -2.88 12.70
CA CYS A 22 -9.25 -3.81 12.61
C CYS A 22 -9.23 -4.85 13.72
N ASN A 23 -10.11 -4.79 14.70
CA ASN A 23 -10.29 -5.83 15.73
C ASN A 23 -11.58 -6.62 15.47
N PHE A 24 -11.45 -7.92 15.16
CA PHE A 24 -12.58 -8.84 15.10
C PHE A 24 -12.76 -9.63 16.42
N PRO A 25 -13.97 -9.78 16.92
CA PRO A 25 -14.27 -10.78 17.95
C PRO A 25 -14.48 -12.14 17.29
N PHE A 26 -13.63 -13.12 17.61
CA PHE A 26 -13.79 -14.49 17.17
C PHE A 26 -15.06 -15.13 17.78
N GLY A 27 -15.96 -15.57 16.92
CA GLY A 27 -16.99 -16.53 17.28
C GLY A 27 -16.35 -17.87 17.69
N LYS A 28 -16.67 -18.36 18.87
CA LYS A 28 -16.25 -19.70 19.34
C LYS A 28 -16.85 -20.77 18.42
N THR A 29 -16.05 -21.38 17.57
CA THR A 29 -16.39 -22.66 16.97
C THR A 29 -15.99 -23.76 17.96
N SER A 30 -16.97 -24.55 18.38
CA SER A 30 -16.79 -25.74 19.21
C SER A 30 -15.99 -26.79 18.42
N SER A 31 -14.75 -27.04 18.83
CA SER A 31 -13.97 -28.18 18.35
C SER A 31 -14.44 -29.44 19.04
N SER A 32 -14.96 -30.40 18.28
CA SER A 32 -15.09 -31.78 18.69
C SER A 32 -13.70 -32.41 18.70
N SER A 33 -13.27 -32.88 19.87
CA SER A 33 -12.06 -33.66 20.07
C SER A 33 -12.26 -35.08 19.56
N ASP A 34 -11.60 -35.48 18.49
CA ASP A 34 -11.32 -36.88 18.23
C ASP A 34 -9.83 -37.16 18.47
N SER A 35 -9.63 -38.10 19.41
CA SER A 35 -8.36 -38.61 19.87
C SER A 35 -7.70 -39.47 18.76
N ILE A 36 -6.49 -39.13 18.32
CA ILE A 36 -5.61 -40.04 17.61
C ILE A 36 -4.40 -40.37 18.47
N THR A 37 -4.21 -41.65 18.65
CA THR A 37 -3.17 -42.31 19.45
C THR A 37 -1.77 -42.07 18.84
N SER A 38 -0.82 -41.80 19.74
CA SER A 38 0.61 -41.71 19.49
C SER A 38 1.22 -43.04 19.09
N GLU A 39 1.96 -43.10 18.02
CA GLU A 39 3.07 -44.05 17.82
C GLU A 39 4.39 -43.30 17.80
N GLU A 40 5.26 -43.66 18.71
CA GLU A 40 6.65 -43.24 18.80
C GLU A 40 7.45 -43.82 17.61
N GLN A 41 8.22 -43.00 16.90
CA GLN A 41 9.41 -43.47 16.21
C GLN A 41 10.58 -42.51 16.39
N GLY A 42 11.68 -43.16 16.70
CA GLY A 42 12.90 -42.65 17.30
C GLY A 42 13.73 -41.68 16.44
N GLY A 43 14.67 -41.11 17.16
CA GLY A 43 15.54 -40.03 16.78
C GLY A 43 16.46 -40.30 15.58
N GLY A 44 16.73 -39.22 14.88
CA GLY A 44 17.79 -39.08 13.90
C GLY A 44 18.08 -37.60 13.71
N SER A 45 19.15 -37.15 14.34
CA SER A 45 19.71 -35.82 14.10
C SER A 45 20.34 -35.82 12.69
N GLY A 46 19.67 -35.23 11.74
CA GLY A 46 20.19 -34.90 10.45
C GLY A 46 19.39 -33.73 9.89
N LEU A 47 20.02 -32.60 9.72
CA LEU A 47 19.48 -31.52 8.89
C LEU A 47 19.34 -32.06 7.47
N ALA A 48 18.24 -32.74 7.18
CA ALA A 48 17.85 -33.08 5.83
C ALA A 48 17.53 -31.78 5.12
N GLY A 49 18.12 -31.59 3.95
CA GLY A 49 18.01 -30.36 3.18
C GLY A 49 16.54 -29.92 3.04
N ILE A 50 16.27 -28.75 3.56
CA ILE A 50 14.99 -28.09 3.37
C ILE A 50 14.97 -27.68 1.89
N PRO A 51 13.91 -27.98 1.13
CA PRO A 51 13.84 -27.55 -0.26
C PRO A 51 13.97 -26.01 -0.32
N GLU A 52 14.87 -25.51 -1.14
CA GLU A 52 14.83 -24.10 -1.51
C GLU A 52 13.42 -23.80 -2.06
N ALA A 53 12.69 -22.96 -1.36
CA ALA A 53 11.43 -22.48 -1.87
C ALA A 53 11.71 -21.34 -2.83
N THR A 54 12.16 -21.71 -4.00
CA THR A 54 12.09 -20.82 -5.17
C THR A 54 10.69 -20.99 -5.74
N VAL A 55 9.96 -19.88 -5.93
CA VAL A 55 8.88 -19.89 -6.93
C VAL A 55 9.57 -20.30 -8.23
N PRO A 56 9.21 -21.44 -8.84
CA PRO A 56 9.86 -21.85 -10.06
C PRO A 56 9.74 -20.71 -11.08
N GLN A 57 10.84 -20.40 -11.76
CA GLN A 57 10.86 -19.33 -12.77
C GLN A 57 9.86 -19.60 -13.92
N GLU A 58 9.46 -20.86 -14.10
CA GLU A 58 8.41 -21.29 -15.01
C GLU A 58 7.02 -20.87 -14.55
N ASP A 59 6.71 -20.88 -13.25
CA ASP A 59 5.43 -20.42 -12.69
C ASP A 59 5.32 -18.88 -12.76
N PHE A 60 6.44 -18.18 -12.63
CA PHE A 60 6.50 -16.74 -12.80
C PHE A 60 6.06 -16.30 -14.21
N GLN A 61 6.57 -16.95 -15.25
CA GLN A 61 6.21 -16.60 -16.63
C GLN A 61 4.74 -16.89 -16.95
N ALA A 62 4.12 -17.88 -16.31
CA ALA A 62 2.71 -18.18 -16.47
C ALA A 62 1.79 -17.09 -15.91
N HIS A 63 2.26 -16.27 -14.96
CA HIS A 63 1.50 -15.21 -14.32
C HIS A 63 1.84 -13.82 -14.85
N TYR A 64 2.75 -13.71 -15.79
CA TYR A 64 3.15 -12.45 -16.41
C TYR A 64 1.99 -11.83 -17.20
N VAL A 65 1.80 -10.52 -17.07
CA VAL A 65 0.80 -9.77 -17.84
C VAL A 65 1.45 -9.26 -19.12
N GLU A 66 0.96 -9.72 -20.27
CA GLU A 66 1.41 -9.22 -21.56
C GLU A 66 0.97 -7.77 -21.76
N GLY A 67 1.86 -6.92 -22.26
CA GLY A 67 1.56 -5.54 -22.63
C GLY A 67 1.89 -4.46 -21.57
N MET A 68 2.65 -4.81 -20.53
CA MET A 68 3.21 -3.80 -19.62
C MET A 68 4.26 -2.94 -20.34
N LEU A 69 4.31 -1.66 -19.99
CA LEU A 69 5.12 -0.67 -20.72
C LEU A 69 6.46 -0.42 -20.03
N HIS A 70 7.47 -1.21 -20.37
CA HIS A 70 8.86 -1.05 -19.94
C HIS A 70 9.80 -1.07 -21.16
N GLU A 71 9.73 -0.02 -22.00
CA GLU A 71 10.57 0.14 -23.17
C GLU A 71 11.84 0.90 -22.80
N VAL A 72 12.93 0.20 -22.53
CA VAL A 72 14.18 0.77 -22.03
C VAL A 72 15.32 0.57 -23.04
N ASN A 73 15.80 1.65 -23.62
CA ASN A 73 16.93 1.71 -24.55
C ASN A 73 18.02 2.59 -23.95
N VAL A 74 19.09 1.99 -23.45
CA VAL A 74 20.22 2.71 -22.84
C VAL A 74 21.55 2.21 -23.40
N ASP A 75 22.29 3.09 -24.07
CA ASP A 75 23.58 2.76 -24.68
C ASP A 75 24.75 3.49 -24.00
N TYR A 76 25.56 2.72 -23.30
CA TYR A 76 26.80 3.21 -22.69
C TYR A 76 28.02 3.11 -23.64
N ASN A 77 27.93 2.40 -24.78
CA ASN A 77 29.02 2.26 -25.74
C ASN A 77 29.13 3.48 -26.64
N SER A 78 28.01 4.17 -26.88
CA SER A 78 27.94 5.43 -27.60
C SER A 78 27.26 6.51 -26.75
N PRO A 79 27.85 6.90 -25.63
CA PRO A 79 27.18 7.78 -24.67
C PRO A 79 26.94 9.18 -25.24
N ALA A 80 25.93 9.86 -24.74
CA ALA A 80 25.60 11.23 -25.09
C ALA A 80 26.70 12.20 -24.58
N ASN A 81 27.27 11.94 -23.43
CA ASN A 81 28.43 12.69 -22.90
C ASN A 81 29.28 11.82 -21.96
N LEU A 82 30.62 11.90 -22.10
CA LEU A 82 31.62 11.25 -21.22
C LEU A 82 32.10 12.13 -20.04
N ASN A 83 31.61 13.38 -19.98
CA ASN A 83 31.93 14.33 -18.91
C ASN A 83 30.64 14.99 -18.41
N PHE A 84 29.66 14.17 -18.03
CA PHE A 84 28.36 14.68 -17.54
C PHE A 84 28.56 15.42 -16.20
N ILE A 85 29.03 14.71 -15.17
CA ILE A 85 29.52 15.30 -13.92
C ILE A 85 30.89 14.68 -13.64
N LYS A 86 31.97 15.46 -13.71
CA LYS A 86 33.32 14.95 -13.56
C LYS A 86 34.10 15.77 -12.57
N ASP A 87 34.77 15.07 -11.64
CA ASP A 87 35.59 15.69 -10.59
C ASP A 87 34.81 16.76 -9.79
N GLY A 88 33.51 16.52 -9.54
CA GLY A 88 32.61 17.45 -8.85
C GLY A 88 32.28 18.73 -9.65
N GLN A 89 32.39 18.68 -10.96
CA GLN A 89 32.05 19.80 -11.86
C GLN A 89 31.19 19.35 -13.03
N SER A 90 30.30 20.22 -13.52
CA SER A 90 29.48 19.99 -14.69
C SER A 90 29.23 21.27 -15.47
N GLU A 91 29.20 21.19 -16.80
CA GLU A 91 28.73 22.27 -17.69
C GLU A 91 27.20 22.30 -17.79
N TYR A 92 26.50 21.25 -17.27
CA TYR A 92 25.07 21.13 -17.45
C TYR A 92 24.28 22.06 -16.55
N LYS A 93 23.16 22.51 -17.09
CA LYS A 93 22.13 23.24 -16.37
C LYS A 93 20.88 22.38 -16.30
N ILE A 94 20.20 22.43 -15.15
CA ILE A 94 18.92 21.75 -14.94
C ILE A 94 17.78 22.75 -15.09
N VAL A 95 16.80 22.45 -15.96
CA VAL A 95 15.74 23.36 -16.39
C VAL A 95 14.38 22.75 -16.11
N LEU A 96 13.44 23.56 -15.67
CA LEU A 96 12.05 23.19 -15.41
C LEU A 96 11.11 23.97 -16.33
N GLY A 97 10.17 23.30 -16.98
CA GLY A 97 9.02 23.94 -17.64
C GLY A 97 8.07 24.55 -16.59
N ALA A 98 7.45 25.69 -16.92
CA ALA A 98 6.65 26.47 -15.96
C ALA A 98 5.43 25.73 -15.38
N SER A 99 4.91 24.74 -16.11
CA SER A 99 3.76 23.91 -15.68
C SER A 99 4.11 22.74 -14.76
N VAL A 100 5.41 22.49 -14.50
CA VAL A 100 5.89 21.33 -13.75
C VAL A 100 6.27 21.73 -12.32
N ALA A 101 5.86 20.94 -11.35
CA ALA A 101 6.25 21.13 -9.95
C ALA A 101 7.77 20.94 -9.76
N ASN A 102 8.37 21.83 -8.96
CA ASN A 102 9.83 21.85 -8.73
C ASN A 102 10.40 20.64 -7.98
N GLU A 103 9.54 19.79 -7.44
CA GLU A 103 9.93 18.71 -6.53
C GLU A 103 10.83 17.66 -7.20
N SER A 104 10.45 17.18 -8.38
CA SER A 104 11.23 16.18 -9.12
C SER A 104 12.61 16.69 -9.51
N LEU A 105 12.69 17.93 -9.98
CA LEU A 105 13.96 18.58 -10.29
C LEU A 105 14.84 18.75 -9.04
N ALA A 106 14.25 19.19 -7.93
CA ALA A 106 14.97 19.38 -6.67
C ALA A 106 15.52 18.05 -6.13
N TYR A 107 14.71 16.99 -6.19
CA TYR A 107 15.13 15.65 -5.79
C TYR A 107 16.30 15.14 -6.63
N VAL A 108 16.18 15.18 -7.95
CA VAL A 108 17.23 14.73 -8.87
C VAL A 108 18.53 15.52 -8.65
N ASN A 109 18.44 16.84 -8.52
CA ASN A 109 19.62 17.69 -8.33
C ASN A 109 20.31 17.46 -6.96
N LYS A 110 19.53 17.17 -5.90
CA LYS A 110 20.06 16.74 -4.61
C LYS A 110 20.89 15.46 -4.77
N HIS A 111 20.39 14.47 -5.52
CA HIS A 111 21.09 13.20 -5.71
C HIS A 111 22.29 13.28 -6.63
N PHE A 112 22.32 14.20 -7.59
CA PHE A 112 23.57 14.52 -8.31
C PHE A 112 24.64 15.07 -7.35
N GLY A 113 24.25 15.94 -6.41
CA GLY A 113 25.16 16.41 -5.36
C GLY A 113 25.70 15.30 -4.48
N LEU A 114 24.83 14.38 -4.04
CA LEU A 114 25.20 13.27 -3.16
C LEU A 114 26.00 12.17 -3.89
N GLY A 115 25.62 11.79 -5.10
CA GLY A 115 26.21 10.67 -5.83
C GLY A 115 27.41 11.02 -6.70
N ALA A 116 27.46 12.25 -7.27
CA ALA A 116 28.53 12.69 -8.16
C ALA A 116 29.30 13.92 -7.66
N GLY A 117 28.97 14.41 -6.46
CA GLY A 117 29.68 15.53 -5.82
C GLY A 117 29.36 16.92 -6.41
N SER A 118 28.39 17.03 -7.31
CA SER A 118 28.00 18.32 -7.90
C SER A 118 26.51 18.41 -8.19
N MET A 119 25.85 19.41 -7.63
CA MET A 119 24.53 19.83 -8.12
C MET A 119 24.69 20.62 -9.41
N LEU A 120 23.76 20.46 -10.35
CA LEU A 120 23.70 21.23 -11.57
C LEU A 120 23.20 22.65 -11.32
N GLU A 121 23.70 23.63 -12.08
CA GLU A 121 23.18 25.01 -12.04
C GLU A 121 21.69 25.02 -12.43
N LYS A 122 20.84 25.54 -11.55
CA LYS A 122 19.40 25.62 -11.79
C LYS A 122 19.07 26.84 -12.63
N VAL A 123 18.29 26.63 -13.70
CA VAL A 123 17.59 27.68 -14.42
C VAL A 123 16.19 27.85 -13.83
N GLU A 124 15.69 29.09 -13.74
CA GLU A 124 14.32 29.35 -13.31
C GLU A 124 13.32 28.66 -14.24
N ALA A 125 12.12 28.37 -13.69
CA ALA A 125 11.07 27.75 -14.48
C ALA A 125 10.69 28.60 -15.69
N LEU A 126 10.66 27.98 -16.87
CA LEU A 126 10.49 28.66 -18.13
C LEU A 126 9.13 28.36 -18.76
N THR A 127 8.42 29.38 -19.20
CA THR A 127 7.30 29.28 -20.15
C THR A 127 7.79 28.76 -21.50
N ASP A 128 6.89 28.32 -22.37
CA ASP A 128 7.25 27.87 -23.71
C ASP A 128 7.93 28.97 -24.53
N ASP A 129 7.46 30.23 -24.46
CA ASP A 129 8.06 31.37 -25.08
C ASP A 129 9.50 31.68 -24.56
N GLU A 130 9.76 31.40 -23.27
CA GLU A 130 11.09 31.58 -22.68
C GLU A 130 12.04 30.43 -23.03
N GLN A 131 11.53 29.21 -23.29
CA GLN A 131 12.33 28.07 -23.73
C GLN A 131 12.94 28.30 -25.12
N GLU A 132 12.28 29.05 -26.00
CA GLU A 132 12.82 29.44 -27.31
C GLU A 132 14.19 30.15 -27.18
N ASN A 133 14.36 30.96 -26.14
CA ASN A 133 15.59 31.70 -25.88
C ASN A 133 16.77 30.82 -25.41
N LEU A 134 16.52 29.57 -25.00
CA LEU A 134 17.60 28.64 -24.66
C LEU A 134 18.42 28.21 -25.87
N ALA A 135 17.89 28.36 -27.08
CA ALA A 135 18.53 27.98 -28.36
C ALA A 135 19.11 26.53 -28.27
N VAL A 136 18.28 25.58 -27.83
CA VAL A 136 18.69 24.17 -27.62
C VAL A 136 19.21 23.55 -28.90
N SER A 137 20.38 22.93 -28.85
CA SER A 137 21.04 22.24 -29.96
C SER A 137 21.66 20.92 -29.42
N GLU A 138 22.09 20.04 -30.31
CA GLU A 138 22.79 18.81 -29.92
C GLU A 138 24.04 19.04 -29.04
N ASN A 139 24.64 20.22 -29.10
CA ASN A 139 25.84 20.58 -28.34
C ASN A 139 25.53 21.35 -27.04
N SER A 140 24.28 21.71 -26.78
CA SER A 140 23.87 22.31 -25.51
C SER A 140 23.99 21.27 -24.38
N ALA A 141 24.08 21.71 -23.14
CA ALA A 141 24.22 20.83 -21.97
C ALA A 141 23.10 21.10 -20.97
N TYR A 142 21.93 20.53 -21.25
CA TYR A 142 20.73 20.72 -20.45
C TYR A 142 20.13 19.40 -19.99
N VAL A 143 19.62 19.39 -18.74
CA VAL A 143 18.69 18.39 -18.22
C VAL A 143 17.34 19.10 -18.04
N MET A 144 16.34 18.72 -18.83
CA MET A 144 15.10 19.49 -19.00
C MET A 144 13.88 18.66 -18.56
N PHE A 145 13.12 19.18 -17.60
CA PHE A 145 11.87 18.58 -17.12
C PHE A 145 10.68 19.37 -17.63
N GLY A 146 9.81 18.75 -18.43
CA GLY A 146 8.57 19.35 -18.92
C GLY A 146 8.78 20.57 -19.81
N CYS A 147 9.93 20.68 -20.46
CA CYS A 147 10.21 21.72 -21.45
C CYS A 147 9.64 21.31 -22.81
N THR A 148 8.32 21.45 -22.97
CA THR A 148 7.58 20.93 -24.14
C THR A 148 7.99 21.58 -25.43
N TYR A 149 8.12 22.90 -25.49
CA TYR A 149 8.55 23.60 -26.69
C TYR A 149 9.92 23.11 -27.15
N ALA A 150 10.93 23.11 -26.28
CA ALA A 150 12.28 22.70 -26.64
C ALA A 150 12.36 21.21 -27.05
N PHE A 151 11.50 20.37 -26.49
CA PHE A 151 11.38 18.97 -26.84
C PHE A 151 10.80 18.75 -28.25
N GLU A 152 9.74 19.47 -28.61
CA GLU A 152 9.12 19.43 -29.94
C GLU A 152 10.03 19.99 -31.02
N GLU A 153 10.72 21.11 -30.75
CA GLU A 153 11.72 21.72 -31.68
C GLU A 153 12.92 20.76 -31.89
N ALA A 154 13.26 19.90 -30.92
CA ALA A 154 14.27 18.87 -31.10
C ALA A 154 13.77 17.69 -31.98
N GLY A 155 12.50 17.71 -32.40
CA GLY A 155 11.89 16.72 -33.31
C GLY A 155 11.26 15.51 -32.59
N PHE A 156 11.04 15.57 -31.28
CA PHE A 156 10.40 14.51 -30.54
C PHE A 156 8.88 14.74 -30.40
N VAL A 157 8.16 13.65 -30.20
CA VAL A 157 6.71 13.64 -29.96
C VAL A 157 6.44 12.89 -28.67
N MET A 158 5.60 13.45 -27.80
CA MET A 158 5.15 12.75 -26.59
C MET A 158 4.41 11.46 -26.95
N PRO A 159 4.69 10.34 -26.26
CA PRO A 159 3.83 9.16 -26.33
C PRO A 159 2.39 9.52 -25.92
N ASP A 160 1.41 8.85 -26.55
CA ASP A 160 0.00 9.10 -26.27
C ASP A 160 -0.33 8.92 -24.78
N TYR A 161 -1.22 9.74 -24.26
CA TYR A 161 -1.68 9.66 -22.88
C TYR A 161 -2.29 8.27 -22.54
N GLU A 162 -3.03 7.67 -23.47
CA GLU A 162 -3.58 6.33 -23.31
C GLU A 162 -2.48 5.29 -23.08
N LYS A 163 -1.29 5.47 -23.67
CA LYS A 163 -0.15 4.58 -23.52
C LYS A 163 0.53 4.75 -22.16
N ILE A 164 0.91 5.98 -21.78
CA ILE A 164 1.73 6.22 -20.59
C ILE A 164 0.93 6.71 -19.36
N GLY A 165 -0.31 7.17 -19.54
CA GLY A 165 -1.16 7.68 -18.46
C GLY A 165 -0.54 8.85 -17.70
N GLY A 166 -1.10 9.18 -16.54
CA GLY A 166 -0.59 10.23 -15.66
C GLY A 166 0.67 9.84 -14.86
N THR A 167 1.01 8.55 -14.80
CA THR A 167 2.13 8.01 -14.00
C THR A 167 3.33 7.57 -14.83
N GLY A 168 3.16 7.37 -16.14
CA GLY A 168 4.26 7.02 -17.03
C GLY A 168 5.08 8.25 -17.45
N TYR A 169 6.23 7.96 -18.05
CA TYR A 169 7.21 8.96 -18.45
C TYR A 169 7.95 8.61 -19.72
N TYR A 170 8.55 9.62 -20.34
CA TYR A 170 9.45 9.49 -21.45
C TYR A 170 10.76 10.23 -21.16
N VAL A 171 11.89 9.51 -21.22
CA VAL A 171 13.23 10.10 -21.04
C VAL A 171 14.03 9.86 -22.31
N VAL A 172 14.51 10.93 -22.91
CA VAL A 172 15.28 10.83 -24.18
C VAL A 172 16.46 11.79 -24.20
N THR A 173 17.56 11.35 -24.82
CA THR A 173 18.73 12.20 -25.09
C THR A 173 18.70 12.79 -26.50
N TYR A 174 19.05 14.07 -26.59
CA TYR A 174 19.25 14.80 -27.86
C TYR A 174 20.64 15.44 -27.87
N GLY A 175 21.57 14.83 -28.61
CA GLY A 175 22.98 15.20 -28.48
C GLY A 175 23.44 15.02 -27.03
N LYS A 176 23.91 16.13 -26.41
CA LYS A 176 24.26 16.13 -24.97
C LYS A 176 23.06 16.38 -24.05
N ASN A 177 21.90 16.79 -24.56
CA ASN A 177 20.76 17.14 -23.71
C ASN A 177 19.96 15.90 -23.27
N VAL A 178 19.22 16.04 -22.16
CA VAL A 178 18.24 15.06 -21.68
C VAL A 178 16.91 15.75 -21.49
N PHE A 179 15.85 15.17 -22.04
CA PHE A 179 14.48 15.53 -21.76
C PHE A 179 13.84 14.49 -20.85
N VAL A 180 13.15 14.93 -19.83
CA VAL A 180 12.26 14.15 -18.96
C VAL A 180 10.86 14.70 -19.16
N GLN A 181 9.97 13.91 -19.76
CA GLN A 181 8.62 14.31 -20.11
C GLN A 181 7.59 13.36 -19.47
N ALA A 182 6.46 13.91 -19.02
CA ALA A 182 5.35 13.19 -18.47
C ALA A 182 4.07 14.02 -18.53
N TYR A 183 2.91 13.39 -18.35
CA TYR A 183 1.64 14.10 -18.22
C TYR A 183 1.30 14.49 -16.79
N GLY A 184 1.83 13.78 -15.77
CA GLY A 184 1.53 14.00 -14.37
C GLY A 184 2.76 14.11 -13.48
N ALA A 185 2.58 14.63 -12.27
CA ALA A 185 3.65 14.82 -11.29
C ALA A 185 4.39 13.50 -10.95
N GLN A 186 3.67 12.39 -10.87
CA GLN A 186 4.27 11.08 -10.62
C GLN A 186 5.14 10.59 -11.79
N GLY A 187 4.75 10.87 -13.03
CA GLY A 187 5.58 10.57 -14.18
C GLY A 187 6.90 11.35 -14.17
N TYR A 188 6.90 12.63 -13.78
CA TYR A 188 8.14 13.39 -13.57
C TYR A 188 8.99 12.85 -12.42
N GLN A 189 8.37 12.39 -11.33
CA GLN A 189 9.07 11.69 -10.24
C GLN A 189 9.82 10.48 -10.77
N LEU A 190 9.11 9.58 -11.45
CA LEU A 190 9.66 8.31 -11.93
C LEU A 190 10.67 8.52 -13.06
N GLY A 191 10.42 9.45 -13.99
CA GLY A 191 11.38 9.83 -15.02
C GLY A 191 12.67 10.42 -14.44
N GLY A 192 12.57 11.21 -13.37
CA GLY A 192 13.72 11.71 -12.63
C GLY A 192 14.49 10.58 -11.95
N ILE A 193 13.81 9.61 -11.32
CA ILE A 193 14.44 8.42 -10.74
C ILE A 193 15.12 7.57 -11.82
N ALA A 194 14.49 7.41 -12.99
CA ALA A 194 15.10 6.71 -14.13
C ALA A 194 16.40 7.43 -14.60
N LEU A 195 16.40 8.74 -14.71
CA LEU A 195 17.61 9.50 -15.01
C LEU A 195 18.72 9.22 -13.99
N LEU A 196 18.44 9.26 -12.69
CA LEU A 196 19.40 8.94 -11.63
C LEU A 196 19.88 7.48 -11.73
N ARG A 197 18.98 6.54 -11.99
CA ARG A 197 19.28 5.12 -12.16
C ARG A 197 20.32 4.90 -13.25
N TYR A 198 20.16 5.53 -14.39
CA TYR A 198 21.05 5.29 -15.52
C TYR A 198 22.32 6.15 -15.50
N THR A 199 22.33 7.30 -14.85
CA THR A 199 23.53 8.14 -14.70
C THR A 199 24.36 7.78 -13.49
N LEU A 200 23.74 7.57 -12.33
CA LEU A 200 24.42 7.31 -11.05
C LEU A 200 24.35 5.84 -10.60
N GLY A 201 23.58 4.99 -11.28
CA GLY A 201 23.23 3.68 -10.71
C GLY A 201 22.46 3.79 -9.40
N PHE A 202 21.63 4.86 -9.28
CA PHE A 202 20.86 5.16 -8.09
C PHE A 202 19.83 4.08 -7.78
N ASP A 203 19.77 3.69 -6.50
CA ASP A 203 18.70 2.88 -5.95
C ASP A 203 18.46 3.21 -4.46
N MET A 204 17.19 3.39 -4.10
CA MET A 204 16.77 3.54 -2.71
C MET A 204 16.45 2.16 -2.14
N ILE A 205 17.36 1.61 -1.34
CA ILE A 205 17.24 0.26 -0.77
C ILE A 205 16.35 0.26 0.47
N SER A 206 16.52 1.29 1.32
CA SER A 206 15.74 1.43 2.55
C SER A 206 15.77 2.88 3.04
N THR A 207 15.15 3.14 4.18
CA THR A 207 15.21 4.43 4.87
C THR A 207 16.61 4.83 5.32
N THR A 208 17.52 3.88 5.43
CA THR A 208 18.91 4.11 5.88
C THR A 208 19.93 3.93 4.76
N THR A 209 19.55 3.41 3.61
CA THR A 209 20.51 3.00 2.57
C THR A 209 20.06 3.47 1.20
N CYS A 210 20.86 4.35 0.61
CA CYS A 210 20.77 4.80 -0.76
C CYS A 210 22.07 4.44 -1.50
N VAL A 211 21.97 3.96 -2.72
CA VAL A 211 23.11 3.42 -3.48
C VAL A 211 23.37 4.25 -4.72
N TYR A 212 24.67 4.43 -5.02
CA TYR A 212 25.16 5.01 -6.26
C TYR A 212 26.25 4.06 -6.80
N GLU A 213 25.92 3.24 -7.81
CA GLU A 213 26.83 2.25 -8.39
C GLU A 213 27.78 2.87 -9.44
N LYS A 214 27.53 4.13 -9.85
CA LYS A 214 28.28 4.86 -10.86
C LYS A 214 28.65 6.25 -10.35
N ASP A 215 29.72 6.80 -10.87
CA ASP A 215 30.26 8.10 -10.46
C ASP A 215 29.58 9.33 -11.08
N GLY A 216 28.59 9.12 -11.97
CA GLY A 216 27.89 10.17 -12.66
C GLY A 216 28.66 10.84 -13.79
N SER A 217 29.86 10.35 -14.13
CA SER A 217 30.66 10.95 -15.20
C SER A 217 30.08 10.72 -16.60
N VAL A 218 29.32 9.65 -16.80
CA VAL A 218 28.76 9.26 -18.09
C VAL A 218 27.27 9.56 -18.15
N LEU A 219 26.87 10.33 -19.15
CA LEU A 219 25.49 10.41 -19.60
C LEU A 219 25.32 9.40 -20.75
N PRO A 220 24.63 8.26 -20.57
CA PRO A 220 24.40 7.32 -21.67
C PRO A 220 23.41 7.91 -22.67
N LYS A 221 23.40 7.39 -23.90
CA LYS A 221 22.32 7.67 -24.81
C LYS A 221 21.08 6.90 -24.33
N MET A 222 19.96 7.58 -24.19
CA MET A 222 18.73 7.02 -23.64
C MET A 222 17.53 7.30 -24.52
N GLU A 223 16.64 6.31 -24.62
CA GLU A 223 15.26 6.44 -25.06
C GLU A 223 14.43 5.46 -24.25
N ILE A 224 13.66 5.98 -23.29
CA ILE A 224 12.98 5.20 -22.28
C ILE A 224 11.52 5.63 -22.23
N THR A 225 10.60 4.68 -22.44
CA THR A 225 9.17 4.88 -22.26
C THR A 225 8.69 3.84 -21.28
N GLU A 226 8.32 4.27 -20.08
CA GLU A 226 7.83 3.35 -19.03
C GLU A 226 6.56 3.90 -18.37
N ARG A 227 5.72 2.96 -17.94
CA ARG A 227 4.60 3.19 -17.03
C ARG A 227 4.66 2.14 -15.94
N PRO A 228 4.57 2.51 -14.66
CA PRO A 228 4.51 1.51 -13.60
C PRO A 228 3.29 0.62 -13.76
N ASP A 229 3.39 -0.63 -13.33
CA ASP A 229 2.30 -1.60 -13.44
C ASP A 229 1.07 -1.19 -12.63
N PHE A 230 1.28 -0.44 -11.55
CA PHE A 230 0.22 0.14 -10.76
C PHE A 230 0.32 1.67 -10.79
N ASP A 231 -0.76 2.33 -11.17
CA ASP A 231 -0.82 3.79 -11.19
C ASP A 231 -0.76 4.37 -9.77
N PHE A 232 -1.35 3.69 -8.79
CA PHE A 232 -1.21 4.05 -7.38
C PHE A 232 -0.46 2.95 -6.61
N ARG A 233 0.57 3.37 -5.89
CA ARG A 233 1.54 2.53 -5.18
C ARG A 233 1.80 3.11 -3.81
N GLN A 234 1.23 2.51 -2.78
CA GLN A 234 1.43 2.98 -1.41
C GLN A 234 1.74 1.83 -0.46
N LEU A 235 2.71 2.06 0.40
CA LEU A 235 2.97 1.26 1.59
C LEU A 235 2.74 2.15 2.81
N ASP A 236 1.80 1.74 3.68
CA ASP A 236 1.59 2.38 4.97
C ASP A 236 2.64 1.87 5.97
N ASN A 237 3.72 2.61 6.05
CA ASN A 237 4.83 2.31 6.94
C ASN A 237 5.39 3.63 7.47
N GLN A 238 5.51 3.77 8.78
CA GLN A 238 5.97 5.01 9.41
C GLN A 238 7.39 5.43 9.02
N LEU A 239 8.19 4.47 8.53
CA LEU A 239 9.55 4.73 8.06
C LEU A 239 9.63 5.45 6.72
N ILE A 240 8.58 5.41 5.92
CA ILE A 240 8.61 5.99 4.59
C ILE A 240 8.29 7.47 4.70
N GLY A 241 9.28 8.24 5.14
CA GLY A 241 9.26 9.69 5.01
C GLY A 241 9.21 10.11 3.52
N HIS A 242 8.84 11.37 3.28
CA HIS A 242 8.63 11.89 1.94
C HIS A 242 9.79 11.59 0.96
N ASP A 243 11.04 11.87 1.33
CA ASP A 243 12.23 11.64 0.48
C ASP A 243 12.43 10.16 0.13
N VAL A 244 12.17 9.26 1.07
CA VAL A 244 12.33 7.82 0.87
C VAL A 244 11.21 7.26 0.00
N SER A 245 9.96 7.62 0.29
CA SER A 245 8.81 7.26 -0.54
C SER A 245 9.00 7.72 -1.98
N TYR A 246 9.49 8.95 -2.15
CA TYR A 246 9.79 9.53 -3.46
C TYR A 246 10.84 8.68 -4.20
N GLY A 247 11.97 8.38 -3.56
CA GLY A 247 13.07 7.61 -4.16
C GLY A 247 12.75 6.15 -4.43
N MET A 248 11.84 5.57 -3.65
CA MET A 248 11.31 4.23 -3.88
C MET A 248 10.23 4.18 -4.97
N GLY A 249 9.80 5.33 -5.50
CA GLY A 249 8.78 5.41 -6.53
C GLY A 249 7.35 5.18 -6.02
N PHE A 250 7.11 5.29 -4.70
CA PHE A 250 5.77 5.29 -4.15
C PHE A 250 5.01 6.57 -4.51
N THR A 251 3.69 6.48 -4.56
CA THR A 251 2.83 7.64 -4.73
C THR A 251 2.87 8.50 -3.48
N THR A 252 3.23 9.76 -3.63
CA THR A 252 3.37 10.73 -2.52
C THR A 252 2.14 11.64 -2.35
N SER A 253 1.19 11.61 -3.29
CA SER A 253 -0.06 12.36 -3.21
C SER A 253 -1.14 11.62 -2.42
N GLU A 254 -2.08 12.37 -1.82
CA GLU A 254 -3.26 11.79 -1.20
C GLU A 254 -4.10 11.04 -2.26
N MET A 255 -4.34 9.75 -2.04
CA MET A 255 -5.16 8.91 -2.93
C MET A 255 -6.65 9.17 -2.75
N PHE A 256 -7.09 9.30 -1.49
CA PHE A 256 -8.50 9.40 -1.13
C PHE A 256 -8.81 10.71 -0.44
N LEU A 257 -10.02 11.21 -0.68
CA LEU A 257 -10.56 12.32 0.09
C LEU A 257 -10.73 11.92 1.57
N ASN A 258 -10.09 12.67 2.45
CA ASN A 258 -10.36 12.56 3.88
C ASN A 258 -11.66 13.31 4.18
N THR A 259 -12.67 12.58 4.68
CA THR A 259 -14.01 13.11 4.93
C THR A 259 -14.15 13.76 6.32
N GLY A 260 -13.15 13.56 7.19
CA GLY A 260 -13.13 14.15 8.53
C GLY A 260 -12.64 13.18 9.59
N THR A 261 -13.33 12.05 9.80
CA THR A 261 -12.96 11.03 10.79
C THR A 261 -11.88 10.10 10.24
N ALA A 262 -12.10 9.59 9.03
CA ALA A 262 -11.17 8.70 8.34
C ALA A 262 -11.38 8.79 6.81
N TRP A 263 -10.41 8.32 6.05
CA TRP A 263 -10.52 8.28 4.61
C TRP A 263 -11.29 7.04 4.09
N MET A 264 -11.56 6.03 4.92
CA MET A 264 -12.16 4.75 4.49
C MET A 264 -13.33 4.25 5.35
N HIS A 265 -13.30 4.38 6.66
CA HIS A 265 -14.39 4.00 7.57
C HIS A 265 -15.20 5.25 7.93
N ASN A 266 -15.97 5.75 6.98
CA ASN A 266 -16.40 7.14 6.97
C ASN A 266 -17.89 7.38 6.72
N VAL A 267 -18.73 6.32 6.67
CA VAL A 267 -20.17 6.52 6.46
C VAL A 267 -20.81 7.48 7.47
N VAL A 268 -20.28 7.56 8.68
CA VAL A 268 -20.75 8.49 9.70
C VAL A 268 -20.42 9.95 9.41
N ASP A 269 -19.35 10.24 8.66
CA ASP A 269 -19.02 11.61 8.25
C ASP A 269 -20.08 12.18 7.30
N PHE A 270 -20.69 11.33 6.48
CA PHE A 270 -21.81 11.68 5.63
C PHE A 270 -23.11 11.86 6.41
N LEU A 271 -23.25 11.17 7.55
CA LEU A 271 -24.46 11.12 8.38
C LEU A 271 -24.41 12.06 9.59
N GLY A 272 -23.46 13.01 9.63
CA GLY A 272 -23.38 14.00 10.72
C GLY A 272 -22.66 13.50 11.98
N GLY A 273 -21.87 12.43 11.89
CA GLY A 273 -21.03 11.90 12.94
C GLY A 273 -21.50 10.58 13.55
N ASP A 274 -20.63 9.96 14.37
CA ASP A 274 -20.83 8.67 15.01
C ASP A 274 -21.52 8.83 16.37
N ALA A 275 -22.76 8.37 16.48
CA ALA A 275 -23.53 8.47 17.72
C ALA A 275 -22.90 7.68 18.88
N SER A 276 -22.18 6.58 18.60
CA SER A 276 -21.50 5.79 19.64
C SER A 276 -20.31 6.54 20.27
N LEU A 277 -19.75 7.50 19.56
CA LEU A 277 -18.69 8.38 20.05
C LEU A 277 -19.23 9.70 20.64
N GLY A 278 -20.54 9.88 20.68
CA GLY A 278 -21.18 11.13 21.14
C GLY A 278 -20.97 12.32 20.19
N ALA A 279 -20.59 12.05 18.94
CA ALA A 279 -20.24 13.06 17.93
C ALA A 279 -21.32 13.21 16.84
N ASN A 280 -22.59 13.01 17.16
CA ASN A 280 -23.70 13.14 16.20
C ASN A 280 -24.31 14.53 16.28
N ASP A 281 -24.56 15.15 15.13
CA ASP A 281 -25.14 16.50 15.01
C ASP A 281 -26.68 16.54 15.14
N GLY A 282 -27.32 15.42 15.45
CA GLY A 282 -28.77 15.27 15.56
C GLY A 282 -29.43 14.70 14.31
N THR A 283 -28.69 14.40 13.25
CA THR A 283 -29.22 13.79 12.03
C THR A 283 -29.87 12.44 12.33
N ASN A 284 -29.35 11.68 13.27
CA ASN A 284 -29.91 10.40 13.72
C ASN A 284 -31.29 10.52 14.35
N VAL A 285 -31.63 11.69 14.89
CA VAL A 285 -32.97 11.99 15.43
C VAL A 285 -33.92 12.45 14.31
N ALA A 286 -33.41 13.24 13.37
CA ALA A 286 -34.17 13.76 12.25
C ALA A 286 -34.46 12.65 11.21
N HIS A 287 -33.49 11.80 10.94
CA HIS A 287 -33.53 10.74 9.92
C HIS A 287 -33.08 9.38 10.50
N PRO A 288 -33.82 8.80 11.47
CA PRO A 288 -33.39 7.57 12.15
C PRO A 288 -33.28 6.36 11.20
N LYS A 289 -33.93 6.40 10.04
CA LYS A 289 -33.87 5.34 9.03
C LYS A 289 -32.58 5.33 8.21
N TRP A 290 -31.76 6.36 8.30
CA TRP A 290 -30.45 6.38 7.65
C TRP A 290 -29.40 5.56 8.40
N PHE A 291 -29.68 5.25 9.66
CA PHE A 291 -28.76 4.55 10.55
C PHE A 291 -29.19 3.10 10.79
N SER A 292 -28.23 2.28 11.20
CA SER A 292 -28.51 0.92 11.64
C SER A 292 -29.46 0.88 12.85
N ASN A 293 -30.20 -0.20 12.95
CA ASN A 293 -31.24 -0.38 13.97
C ASN A 293 -30.73 -0.87 15.35
N ASP A 294 -29.42 -0.83 15.57
CA ASP A 294 -28.81 -1.06 16.89
C ASP A 294 -29.02 0.17 17.80
N THR A 295 -28.85 -0.04 19.10
CA THR A 295 -29.09 1.02 20.12
C THR A 295 -28.22 2.27 19.89
N ASN A 296 -26.99 2.06 19.40
CA ASN A 296 -26.00 3.13 19.22
C ASN A 296 -25.97 3.70 17.79
N GLN A 297 -26.74 3.14 16.88
CA GLN A 297 -26.82 3.59 15.47
C GLN A 297 -25.43 3.69 14.81
N THR A 298 -24.65 2.60 14.88
CA THR A 298 -23.22 2.61 14.62
C THR A 298 -22.83 2.41 13.15
N GLN A 299 -23.82 2.15 12.26
CA GLN A 299 -23.60 1.94 10.83
C GLN A 299 -24.64 2.71 10.00
N ALA A 300 -24.37 2.87 8.72
CA ALA A 300 -25.38 3.33 7.77
C ALA A 300 -26.38 2.20 7.44
N CYS A 301 -27.62 2.58 7.17
CA CYS A 301 -28.65 1.70 6.60
C CYS A 301 -28.80 1.95 5.11
N PHE A 302 -28.10 1.25 4.26
CA PHE A 302 -28.11 1.45 2.80
C PHE A 302 -29.45 1.14 2.11
N THR A 303 -30.49 0.78 2.86
CA THR A 303 -31.85 0.59 2.37
C THR A 303 -32.84 1.56 3.03
N ALA A 304 -32.37 2.49 3.86
CA ALA A 304 -33.18 3.39 4.67
C ALA A 304 -34.42 2.67 5.29
N HIS A 305 -34.20 1.49 5.88
CA HIS A 305 -35.22 0.60 6.44
C HIS A 305 -36.33 0.19 5.46
N GLY A 306 -36.12 0.29 4.14
CA GLY A 306 -37.11 0.01 3.09
C GLY A 306 -38.00 1.17 2.75
N ASP A 307 -37.69 2.37 3.20
CA ASP A 307 -38.44 3.62 2.90
C ASP A 307 -37.75 4.34 1.72
N LYS A 308 -38.47 4.41 0.59
CA LYS A 308 -37.94 5.03 -0.65
C LYS A 308 -37.75 6.54 -0.53
N GLU A 309 -38.60 7.23 0.25
CA GLU A 309 -38.48 8.69 0.43
C GLU A 309 -37.25 9.02 1.28
N GLU A 310 -37.07 8.35 2.40
CA GLU A 310 -35.87 8.50 3.25
C GLU A 310 -34.59 8.05 2.54
N TYR A 311 -34.66 7.00 1.71
CA TYR A 311 -33.53 6.58 0.88
C TYR A 311 -33.12 7.67 -0.11
N ALA A 312 -34.06 8.27 -0.82
CA ALA A 312 -33.75 9.35 -1.77
C ALA A 312 -33.16 10.57 -1.09
N LEU A 313 -33.63 10.94 0.11
CA LEU A 313 -33.06 12.02 0.92
C LEU A 313 -31.64 11.67 1.40
N MET A 314 -31.40 10.42 1.78
CA MET A 314 -30.08 9.94 2.18
C MET A 314 -29.07 9.99 1.02
N VAL A 315 -29.47 9.53 -0.17
CA VAL A 315 -28.64 9.61 -1.39
C VAL A 315 -28.29 11.06 -1.70
N GLU A 316 -29.28 11.97 -1.68
CA GLU A 316 -29.04 13.40 -1.91
C GLU A 316 -28.06 14.00 -0.89
N ASN A 317 -28.18 13.65 0.40
CA ASN A 317 -27.23 14.08 1.42
C ASN A 317 -25.81 13.60 1.13
N TYR A 318 -25.63 12.33 0.71
CA TYR A 318 -24.30 11.82 0.34
C TYR A 318 -23.73 12.52 -0.89
N ILE A 319 -24.56 12.83 -1.90
CA ILE A 319 -24.14 13.61 -3.08
C ILE A 319 -23.64 14.98 -2.63
N GLN A 320 -24.40 15.72 -1.83
CA GLN A 320 -24.02 17.05 -1.37
C GLN A 320 -22.74 17.03 -0.51
N LYS A 321 -22.62 16.07 0.39
CA LYS A 321 -21.38 15.89 1.20
C LYS A 321 -20.18 15.56 0.33
N THR A 322 -20.33 14.68 -0.67
CA THR A 322 -19.25 14.37 -1.62
C THR A 322 -18.80 15.62 -2.36
N ILE A 323 -19.74 16.45 -2.85
CA ILE A 323 -19.43 17.73 -3.50
C ILE A 323 -18.69 18.68 -2.56
N GLU A 324 -19.10 18.77 -1.29
CA GLU A 324 -18.39 19.58 -0.29
C GLU A 324 -16.95 19.11 -0.07
N PHE A 325 -16.71 17.78 0.01
CA PHE A 325 -15.38 17.22 0.17
C PHE A 325 -14.52 17.46 -1.08
N MET A 326 -15.08 17.28 -2.27
CA MET A 326 -14.40 17.59 -3.55
C MET A 326 -13.98 19.05 -3.62
N LYS A 327 -14.85 19.98 -3.23
CA LYS A 327 -14.53 21.41 -3.20
C LYS A 327 -13.41 21.75 -2.21
N LYS A 328 -13.28 21.01 -1.10
CA LYS A 328 -12.18 21.18 -0.13
C LYS A 328 -10.84 20.63 -0.62
N ARG A 329 -10.86 19.60 -1.47
CA ARG A 329 -9.68 18.89 -1.98
C ARG A 329 -9.83 18.63 -3.49
N PRO A 330 -9.76 19.68 -4.31
CA PRO A 330 -10.15 19.59 -5.72
C PRO A 330 -9.22 18.71 -6.57
N SER A 331 -7.99 18.47 -6.14
CA SER A 331 -7.01 17.63 -6.85
C SER A 331 -7.09 16.13 -6.54
N THR A 332 -7.94 15.71 -5.58
CA THR A 332 -8.09 14.29 -5.20
C THR A 332 -9.27 13.68 -5.90
N ASP A 333 -9.06 12.56 -6.61
CA ASP A 333 -10.01 11.96 -7.56
C ASP A 333 -10.77 10.76 -7.02
N ASN A 334 -10.54 10.36 -5.76
CA ASN A 334 -11.15 9.17 -5.19
C ASN A 334 -11.79 9.47 -3.83
N ILE A 335 -12.99 8.94 -3.58
CA ILE A 335 -13.64 8.94 -2.27
C ILE A 335 -14.20 7.55 -1.98
N VAL A 336 -14.03 7.08 -0.74
CA VAL A 336 -14.58 5.80 -0.29
C VAL A 336 -15.91 6.06 0.42
N ILE A 337 -16.93 5.24 0.15
CA ILE A 337 -18.12 5.08 0.99
C ILE A 337 -17.93 3.75 1.74
N GLY A 338 -17.35 3.84 2.92
CA GLY A 338 -16.90 2.69 3.70
C GLY A 338 -17.63 2.56 5.03
N GLN A 339 -18.19 1.35 5.29
CA GLN A 339 -18.77 1.01 6.58
C GLN A 339 -17.78 1.24 7.72
N MET A 340 -18.29 1.57 8.90
CA MET A 340 -17.48 1.72 10.11
C MET A 340 -16.84 0.38 10.51
N ASP A 341 -15.62 0.44 10.97
CA ASP A 341 -14.93 -0.72 11.50
C ASP A 341 -15.53 -1.20 12.83
N VAL A 342 -15.53 -2.51 13.04
CA VAL A 342 -16.03 -3.13 14.28
C VAL A 342 -14.88 -3.23 15.28
N ILE A 343 -14.51 -2.10 15.87
CA ILE A 343 -13.39 -1.99 16.82
C ILE A 343 -13.77 -2.36 18.28
N SER A 344 -15.07 -2.49 18.55
CA SER A 344 -15.59 -2.80 19.88
C SER A 344 -16.92 -3.54 19.79
N ASN A 345 -17.35 -4.14 20.91
CA ASN A 345 -18.67 -4.78 21.00
C ASN A 345 -19.85 -3.78 20.91
N ASP A 346 -19.58 -2.49 20.91
CA ASP A 346 -20.58 -1.43 20.82
C ASP A 346 -20.96 -1.11 19.37
N ARG A 347 -20.26 -1.67 18.38
CA ARG A 347 -20.53 -1.47 16.95
C ARG A 347 -21.00 -2.74 16.28
N VAL A 348 -22.05 -2.63 15.45
CA VAL A 348 -22.52 -3.73 14.61
C VAL A 348 -21.79 -3.74 13.26
N SER A 349 -21.67 -4.91 12.65
CA SER A 349 -21.01 -5.04 11.32
C SER A 349 -21.87 -4.53 10.17
N ARG A 350 -23.20 -4.42 10.35
CA ARG A 350 -24.18 -3.92 9.37
C ARG A 350 -25.51 -3.61 10.04
N CYS A 351 -26.36 -2.89 9.33
CA CYS A 351 -27.77 -2.76 9.69
C CYS A 351 -28.49 -4.12 9.57
N THR A 352 -29.37 -4.43 10.53
CA THR A 352 -30.18 -5.66 10.56
C THR A 352 -31.69 -5.40 10.54
N CYS A 353 -32.13 -4.25 10.02
CA CYS A 353 -33.55 -4.00 9.80
C CYS A 353 -34.14 -5.00 8.80
N ALA A 354 -35.47 -5.08 8.72
CA ALA A 354 -36.14 -6.05 7.87
C ALA A 354 -35.70 -5.97 6.40
N SER A 355 -35.62 -4.75 5.83
CA SER A 355 -35.13 -4.52 4.46
C SER A 355 -33.70 -4.95 4.25
N CYS A 356 -32.78 -4.54 5.14
CA CYS A 356 -31.37 -4.95 5.06
C CYS A 356 -31.18 -6.47 5.19
N ASN A 357 -31.96 -7.15 6.05
CA ASN A 357 -31.90 -8.60 6.17
C ASN A 357 -32.40 -9.31 4.92
N ALA A 358 -33.47 -8.82 4.29
CA ALA A 358 -33.97 -9.35 3.02
C ALA A 358 -32.95 -9.14 1.89
N ALA A 359 -32.36 -7.94 1.78
CA ALA A 359 -31.30 -7.65 0.82
C ALA A 359 -30.06 -8.55 1.05
N PHE A 360 -29.64 -8.70 2.30
CA PHE A 360 -28.51 -9.56 2.68
C PHE A 360 -28.73 -11.01 2.21
N ALA A 361 -29.88 -11.60 2.51
CA ALA A 361 -30.22 -12.95 2.09
C ALA A 361 -30.32 -13.07 0.55
N TYR A 362 -30.99 -12.09 -0.10
CA TYR A 362 -31.11 -12.10 -1.55
C TYR A 362 -29.76 -12.06 -2.26
N TYR A 363 -28.84 -11.20 -1.82
CA TYR A 363 -27.55 -11.04 -2.46
C TYR A 363 -26.51 -12.10 -2.07
N GLY A 364 -26.88 -13.12 -1.30
CA GLY A 364 -26.03 -14.27 -0.96
C GLY A 364 -25.21 -14.07 0.32
N ASP A 365 -25.90 -13.67 1.37
CA ASP A 365 -25.38 -13.44 2.72
C ASP A 365 -24.26 -12.37 2.72
N THR A 366 -24.55 -11.25 2.07
CA THR A 366 -23.63 -10.11 2.00
C THR A 366 -24.39 -8.77 2.04
N ASN A 367 -23.78 -7.80 2.71
CA ASN A 367 -24.27 -6.41 2.69
C ASN A 367 -23.89 -5.68 1.39
N ALA A 368 -23.01 -6.26 0.59
CA ALA A 368 -22.43 -5.67 -0.60
C ALA A 368 -23.48 -5.23 -1.64
N GLY A 369 -24.57 -6.00 -1.78
CA GLY A 369 -25.60 -5.66 -2.78
C GLY A 369 -26.30 -4.34 -2.48
N ALA A 370 -26.75 -4.13 -1.24
CA ALA A 370 -27.39 -2.88 -0.82
C ALA A 370 -26.37 -1.72 -0.84
N GLN A 371 -25.14 -1.94 -0.41
CA GLN A 371 -24.08 -0.93 -0.41
C GLN A 371 -23.70 -0.50 -1.83
N LEU A 372 -23.54 -1.46 -2.76
CA LEU A 372 -23.22 -1.17 -4.17
C LEU A 372 -24.35 -0.39 -4.85
N ALA A 373 -25.61 -0.82 -4.66
CA ALA A 373 -26.76 -0.11 -5.21
C ALA A 373 -26.81 1.34 -4.73
N PHE A 374 -26.64 1.56 -3.42
CA PHE A 374 -26.60 2.89 -2.82
C PHE A 374 -25.44 3.74 -3.37
N THR A 375 -24.24 3.16 -3.43
CA THR A 375 -23.06 3.87 -3.96
C THR A 375 -23.23 4.23 -5.43
N ASN A 376 -23.85 3.36 -6.24
CA ASN A 376 -24.17 3.65 -7.63
C ASN A 376 -25.09 4.87 -7.77
N ASP A 377 -26.11 4.99 -6.90
CA ASP A 377 -27.03 6.13 -6.95
C ASP A 377 -26.31 7.44 -6.57
N VAL A 378 -25.43 7.39 -5.56
CA VAL A 378 -24.57 8.53 -5.21
C VAL A 378 -23.63 8.89 -6.37
N SER A 379 -22.98 7.90 -7.00
CA SER A 379 -22.09 8.11 -8.14
C SER A 379 -22.79 8.80 -9.30
N ARG A 380 -23.98 8.31 -9.70
CA ARG A 380 -24.78 8.93 -10.76
C ARG A 380 -25.14 10.38 -10.46
N GLY A 381 -25.45 10.69 -9.19
CA GLY A 381 -25.77 12.05 -8.77
C GLY A 381 -24.56 12.98 -8.82
N VAL A 382 -23.38 12.50 -8.40
CA VAL A 382 -22.13 13.26 -8.50
C VAL A 382 -21.71 13.47 -9.95
N ASP A 383 -21.81 12.44 -10.79
CA ASP A 383 -21.53 12.54 -12.23
C ASP A 383 -22.46 13.58 -12.90
N ALA A 384 -23.75 13.54 -12.58
CA ALA A 384 -24.71 14.51 -13.08
C ALA A 384 -24.37 15.95 -12.62
N TRP A 385 -23.91 16.14 -11.38
CA TRP A 385 -23.46 17.45 -10.91
C TRP A 385 -22.18 17.91 -11.63
N LEU A 386 -21.22 17.04 -11.86
CA LEU A 386 -19.97 17.36 -12.58
C LEU A 386 -20.21 17.88 -14.00
N GLU A 387 -21.33 17.48 -14.64
CA GLU A 387 -21.74 18.00 -15.96
C GLU A 387 -22.38 19.39 -15.90
N THR A 388 -22.73 19.90 -14.74
CA THR A 388 -23.33 21.22 -14.60
C THR A 388 -22.35 22.36 -14.91
N ALA A 389 -22.91 23.53 -15.28
CA ALA A 389 -22.10 24.73 -15.45
C ALA A 389 -21.44 25.18 -14.15
N GLU A 390 -22.11 25.01 -12.99
CA GLU A 390 -21.55 25.32 -11.67
C GLU A 390 -20.27 24.55 -11.38
N ALA A 391 -20.28 23.23 -11.59
CA ALA A 391 -19.12 22.37 -11.33
C ALA A 391 -17.95 22.75 -12.26
N LYS A 392 -18.22 22.91 -13.55
CA LYS A 392 -17.21 23.26 -14.56
C LYS A 392 -16.58 24.63 -14.27
N GLU A 393 -17.37 25.64 -13.91
CA GLU A 393 -16.89 26.96 -13.50
C GLU A 393 -16.06 26.86 -12.20
N TYR A 394 -16.54 26.12 -11.20
CA TYR A 394 -15.81 25.97 -9.93
C TYR A 394 -14.41 25.38 -10.15
N PHE A 395 -14.30 24.24 -10.82
CA PHE A 395 -13.01 23.59 -11.00
C PHE A 395 -12.07 24.44 -11.88
N LYS A 396 -12.55 25.02 -12.94
CA LYS A 396 -11.75 25.87 -13.84
C LYS A 396 -11.33 27.19 -13.18
N ASP A 397 -12.26 27.95 -12.65
CA ASP A 397 -12.05 29.35 -12.26
C ASP A 397 -11.60 29.49 -10.79
N VAL A 398 -12.02 28.58 -9.89
CA VAL A 398 -11.67 28.62 -8.46
C VAL A 398 -10.50 27.68 -8.15
N ALA A 399 -10.55 26.44 -8.65
CA ALA A 399 -9.54 25.43 -8.37
C ALA A 399 -8.40 25.41 -9.42
N GLY A 400 -8.60 25.98 -10.60
CA GLY A 400 -7.60 26.01 -11.66
C GLY A 400 -7.33 24.65 -12.31
N ILE A 401 -8.29 23.72 -12.24
CA ILE A 401 -8.17 22.37 -12.81
C ILE A 401 -9.38 22.03 -13.68
N GLU A 402 -9.16 21.21 -14.70
CA GLU A 402 -10.23 20.61 -15.46
C GLU A 402 -10.60 19.28 -14.80
N ARG A 403 -11.72 19.22 -14.09
CA ARG A 403 -12.19 17.99 -13.49
C ARG A 403 -13.22 17.30 -14.36
N LYS A 404 -12.96 16.06 -14.71
CA LYS A 404 -13.79 15.28 -15.61
C LYS A 404 -14.59 14.20 -14.90
N GLU A 405 -14.03 13.61 -13.83
CA GLU A 405 -14.64 12.47 -13.12
C GLU A 405 -14.23 12.44 -11.63
N MET A 406 -15.00 11.69 -10.86
CA MET A 406 -14.72 11.37 -9.47
C MET A 406 -14.99 9.88 -9.24
N ASN A 407 -13.99 9.12 -8.83
CA ASN A 407 -14.19 7.72 -8.48
C ASN A 407 -14.80 7.60 -7.09
N ILE A 408 -15.93 6.93 -6.99
CA ILE A 408 -16.62 6.65 -5.72
C ILE A 408 -16.51 5.17 -5.42
N LEU A 409 -15.80 4.82 -4.35
CA LEU A 409 -15.40 3.45 -4.07
C LEU A 409 -16.29 2.81 -3.01
N VAL A 410 -16.74 1.59 -3.30
CA VAL A 410 -17.36 0.70 -2.33
C VAL A 410 -16.24 0.01 -1.53
N LEU A 411 -16.24 0.12 -0.21
CA LEU A 411 -15.34 -0.65 0.64
C LEU A 411 -15.82 -2.11 0.72
N VAL A 412 -15.12 -2.98 0.00
CA VAL A 412 -15.39 -4.43 -0.07
C VAL A 412 -14.65 -5.12 1.08
N TYR A 413 -15.26 -5.11 2.27
CA TYR A 413 -14.65 -5.51 3.53
C TYR A 413 -15.68 -6.08 4.52
N GLY A 414 -15.28 -7.01 5.37
CA GLY A 414 -16.12 -7.53 6.45
C GLY A 414 -17.47 -8.07 5.94
N SER A 415 -18.58 -7.47 6.34
CA SER A 415 -19.95 -7.90 5.91
C SER A 415 -20.22 -7.70 4.41
N SER A 416 -19.37 -6.97 3.69
CA SER A 416 -19.48 -6.70 2.24
C SER A 416 -18.40 -7.42 1.42
N ILE A 417 -17.59 -8.31 1.99
CA ILE A 417 -16.49 -8.98 1.28
C ILE A 417 -17.00 -9.94 0.18
N ASN A 418 -18.12 -10.60 0.40
CA ASN A 418 -18.72 -11.51 -0.57
C ASN A 418 -19.40 -10.73 -1.73
N PRO A 419 -19.10 -11.11 -2.99
CA PRO A 419 -19.73 -10.46 -4.15
C PRO A 419 -21.23 -10.77 -4.22
N PRO A 420 -22.08 -9.77 -4.59
CA PRO A 420 -23.53 -9.94 -4.77
C PRO A 420 -23.85 -10.55 -6.14
N VAL A 421 -23.32 -11.73 -6.42
CA VAL A 421 -23.50 -12.47 -7.69
C VAL A 421 -24.39 -13.68 -7.52
N THR A 422 -24.81 -14.26 -8.64
CA THR A 422 -25.64 -15.47 -8.70
C THR A 422 -24.87 -16.65 -8.10
N ARG A 423 -25.61 -17.50 -7.37
CA ARG A 423 -25.06 -18.69 -6.72
C ARG A 423 -25.82 -19.94 -7.13
N ALA A 424 -25.12 -21.08 -7.16
CA ALA A 424 -25.72 -22.39 -7.31
C ALA A 424 -26.52 -22.79 -6.07
N GLU A 425 -27.37 -23.81 -6.20
CA GLU A 425 -27.93 -24.52 -5.04
C GLU A 425 -26.75 -25.09 -4.22
N GLY A 426 -26.65 -24.68 -2.97
CA GLY A 426 -25.49 -25.00 -2.12
C GLY A 426 -24.48 -23.85 -1.94
N GLY A 427 -24.74 -22.67 -2.52
CA GLY A 427 -24.06 -21.41 -2.20
C GLY A 427 -22.79 -21.10 -2.99
N ALA A 428 -22.31 -21.98 -3.87
CA ALA A 428 -21.14 -21.72 -4.72
C ALA A 428 -21.41 -20.58 -5.69
N LEU A 429 -20.42 -19.69 -5.89
CA LEU A 429 -20.51 -18.61 -6.87
C LEU A 429 -20.63 -19.18 -8.30
N LEU A 430 -21.46 -18.55 -9.12
CA LEU A 430 -21.55 -18.87 -10.53
C LEU A 430 -20.76 -17.86 -11.36
N PHE A 431 -20.07 -18.36 -12.37
CA PHE A 431 -19.23 -17.59 -13.26
C PHE A 431 -19.70 -17.74 -14.71
N ASP A 432 -19.47 -16.71 -15.49
CA ASP A 432 -19.66 -16.71 -16.94
C ASP A 432 -18.56 -17.50 -17.66
N GLU A 433 -18.60 -17.53 -18.98
CA GLU A 433 -17.59 -18.22 -19.84
C GLU A 433 -16.18 -17.62 -19.73
N ASN A 434 -16.06 -16.38 -19.22
CA ASN A 434 -14.80 -15.67 -19.00
C ASN A 434 -14.31 -15.82 -17.55
N GLY A 435 -14.98 -16.61 -16.72
CA GLY A 435 -14.66 -16.80 -15.30
C GLY A 435 -15.01 -15.63 -14.40
N LYS A 436 -15.87 -14.72 -14.84
CA LYS A 436 -16.36 -13.57 -14.09
C LYS A 436 -17.69 -13.87 -13.41
N GLY A 437 -17.92 -13.31 -12.23
CA GLY A 437 -19.17 -13.52 -11.51
C GLY A 437 -20.40 -13.05 -12.30
N ILE A 438 -21.48 -13.82 -12.27
CA ILE A 438 -22.74 -13.48 -12.95
C ILE A 438 -23.53 -12.53 -12.06
N PRO A 439 -23.77 -11.25 -12.46
CA PRO A 439 -24.48 -10.28 -11.65
C PRO A 439 -25.90 -10.76 -11.28
N LYS A 440 -26.39 -10.35 -10.12
CA LYS A 440 -27.81 -10.46 -9.77
C LYS A 440 -28.60 -9.28 -10.29
N GLN A 441 -29.91 -9.47 -10.46
CA GLN A 441 -30.84 -8.37 -10.71
C GLN A 441 -30.85 -7.44 -9.48
N GLN A 442 -30.87 -6.13 -9.70
CA GLN A 442 -31.03 -5.17 -8.63
C GLN A 442 -32.47 -5.19 -8.13
N LYS A 443 -32.68 -5.30 -6.82
CA LYS A 443 -33.99 -5.29 -6.18
C LYS A 443 -34.08 -4.25 -5.09
N TRP A 444 -35.29 -3.74 -4.92
CA TRP A 444 -35.70 -2.93 -3.78
C TRP A 444 -36.52 -3.78 -2.80
N PHE A 445 -36.35 -3.55 -1.51
CA PHE A 445 -36.98 -4.30 -0.43
C PHE A 445 -37.83 -3.36 0.42
N ASN A 446 -39.09 -3.15 -0.01
CA ASN A 446 -40.08 -2.35 0.73
C ASN A 446 -40.41 -3.01 2.06
N VAL A 447 -40.66 -2.19 3.08
CA VAL A 447 -41.20 -2.65 4.37
C VAL A 447 -42.49 -1.93 4.66
N ASP A 448 -43.57 -2.69 4.85
CA ASP A 448 -44.89 -2.13 5.21
C ASP A 448 -44.97 -1.76 6.71
N GLU A 449 -46.07 -1.12 7.13
CA GLU A 449 -46.31 -0.76 8.55
C GLU A 449 -46.33 -1.99 9.48
N GLY A 450 -46.62 -3.17 8.95
CA GLY A 450 -46.62 -4.43 9.68
C GLY A 450 -45.24 -5.09 9.78
N GLY A 451 -44.20 -4.51 9.15
CA GLY A 451 -42.87 -5.05 9.10
C GLY A 451 -42.66 -6.17 8.06
N ASN A 452 -43.62 -6.37 7.17
CA ASN A 452 -43.49 -7.36 6.10
C ASN A 452 -42.66 -6.77 4.95
N VAL A 453 -41.78 -7.62 4.36
CA VAL A 453 -40.94 -7.22 3.25
C VAL A 453 -41.53 -7.66 1.92
N ALA A 454 -41.62 -6.72 0.98
CA ALA A 454 -41.99 -6.97 -0.41
C ALA A 454 -40.79 -6.64 -1.32
N GLU A 455 -40.45 -7.59 -2.20
CA GLU A 455 -39.41 -7.41 -3.21
C GLU A 455 -39.98 -6.74 -4.47
N GLU A 456 -39.27 -5.76 -5.00
CA GLU A 456 -39.58 -5.11 -6.26
C GLU A 456 -38.35 -5.11 -7.16
N ASP A 457 -38.52 -5.38 -8.46
CA ASP A 457 -37.46 -5.20 -9.44
C ASP A 457 -37.18 -3.71 -9.65
N VAL A 458 -35.89 -3.37 -9.70
CA VAL A 458 -35.44 -2.06 -10.18
C VAL A 458 -35.41 -2.12 -11.70
N LEU A 459 -36.13 -1.21 -12.36
CA LEU A 459 -36.32 -1.22 -13.82
C LEU A 459 -35.57 -0.06 -14.46
N ASP A 460 -35.07 -0.28 -15.68
CA ASP A 460 -34.53 0.79 -16.54
C ASP A 460 -35.69 1.65 -17.16
N ALA A 461 -35.32 2.62 -17.99
CA ALA A 461 -36.27 3.50 -18.64
C ALA A 461 -37.20 2.76 -19.63
N GLU A 462 -36.78 1.62 -20.13
CA GLU A 462 -37.50 0.73 -21.03
C GLU A 462 -38.40 -0.30 -20.29
N GLY A 463 -38.26 -0.36 -18.95
CA GLY A 463 -39.05 -1.27 -18.10
C GLY A 463 -38.44 -2.66 -17.92
N ASN A 464 -37.15 -2.87 -18.25
CA ASN A 464 -36.46 -4.13 -18.02
C ASN A 464 -35.80 -4.14 -16.65
N PRO A 465 -35.71 -5.30 -15.97
CA PRO A 465 -34.93 -5.43 -14.74
C PRO A 465 -33.45 -5.08 -14.95
N VAL A 466 -32.89 -4.25 -14.05
CA VAL A 466 -31.50 -3.80 -14.09
C VAL A 466 -30.61 -4.81 -13.37
N GLU A 467 -29.48 -5.18 -13.97
CA GLU A 467 -28.46 -5.92 -13.28
C GLU A 467 -27.69 -5.04 -12.28
N LEU A 468 -27.32 -5.61 -11.14
CA LEU A 468 -26.49 -4.91 -10.15
C LEU A 468 -25.03 -4.97 -10.57
N VAL A 469 -24.59 -3.96 -11.30
CA VAL A 469 -23.20 -3.73 -11.71
C VAL A 469 -22.75 -2.35 -11.26
N CYS A 470 -21.45 -2.10 -11.20
CA CYS A 470 -20.90 -0.79 -10.88
C CYS A 470 -21.36 0.26 -11.90
N ALA A 471 -21.79 1.43 -11.43
CA ALA A 471 -21.96 2.62 -12.29
C ALA A 471 -20.59 3.06 -12.84
N PRO A 472 -20.52 3.86 -13.91
CA PRO A 472 -19.25 4.23 -14.54
C PRO A 472 -18.19 4.77 -13.57
N SER A 473 -18.58 5.64 -12.64
CA SER A 473 -17.69 6.21 -11.61
C SER A 473 -17.62 5.40 -10.31
N THR A 474 -18.35 4.27 -10.22
CA THR A 474 -18.28 3.39 -9.05
C THR A 474 -17.13 2.40 -9.19
N GLN A 475 -16.24 2.37 -8.21
CA GLN A 475 -15.08 1.49 -8.17
C GLN A 475 -15.12 0.58 -6.94
N LEU A 476 -14.25 -0.42 -6.89
CA LEU A 476 -14.21 -1.44 -5.83
C LEU A 476 -12.94 -1.30 -5.01
N PHE A 477 -13.06 -1.06 -3.70
CA PHE A 477 -11.92 -1.09 -2.79
C PHE A 477 -11.91 -2.41 -2.03
N TYR A 478 -11.20 -3.40 -2.57
CA TYR A 478 -11.16 -4.76 -2.08
C TYR A 478 -10.14 -4.91 -0.94
N CYS A 479 -10.63 -5.34 0.22
CA CYS A 479 -9.82 -5.50 1.43
C CYS A 479 -10.07 -6.89 2.06
N ALA A 480 -9.18 -7.84 1.77
CA ALA A 480 -9.27 -9.22 2.26
C ALA A 480 -8.44 -9.42 3.54
N SER A 481 -8.81 -8.75 4.63
CA SER A 481 -8.06 -8.77 5.91
C SER A 481 -7.90 -10.18 6.52
N SER A 482 -8.72 -11.13 6.13
CA SER A 482 -8.66 -12.52 6.63
C SER A 482 -8.07 -13.51 5.62
N ALA A 483 -7.50 -13.04 4.51
CA ALA A 483 -6.75 -13.89 3.60
C ALA A 483 -5.47 -14.42 4.26
N ASN A 484 -4.97 -15.54 3.78
CA ASN A 484 -3.70 -16.09 4.25
C ASN A 484 -2.54 -15.48 3.45
N TYR A 485 -1.95 -14.41 3.95
CA TYR A 485 -0.85 -13.70 3.27
C TYR A 485 0.51 -14.44 3.30
N LEU A 486 0.58 -15.63 3.94
CA LEU A 486 1.74 -16.54 3.79
C LEU A 486 1.74 -17.24 2.43
N HIS A 487 0.61 -17.19 1.72
CA HIS A 487 0.38 -17.79 0.41
C HIS A 487 -0.10 -16.74 -0.60
N SER A 488 0.17 -16.99 -1.87
CA SER A 488 -0.36 -16.16 -2.93
C SER A 488 -1.86 -16.40 -3.16
N PHE A 489 -2.52 -15.45 -3.81
CA PHE A 489 -3.92 -15.61 -4.26
C PHE A 489 -4.07 -16.62 -5.39
N TYR A 490 -2.98 -17.14 -5.98
CA TYR A 490 -3.01 -18.26 -6.91
C TYR A 490 -3.12 -19.62 -6.21
N GLU A 491 -2.76 -19.70 -4.91
CA GLU A 491 -2.68 -20.94 -4.16
C GLU A 491 -4.02 -21.35 -3.55
N ALA A 492 -4.15 -22.65 -3.24
CA ALA A 492 -5.39 -23.24 -2.74
C ALA A 492 -5.85 -22.66 -1.39
N GLU A 493 -4.91 -22.23 -0.56
CA GLU A 493 -5.12 -21.62 0.75
C GLU A 493 -5.96 -20.33 0.65
N ASN A 494 -5.85 -19.62 -0.48
CA ASN A 494 -6.61 -18.41 -0.76
C ASN A 494 -7.73 -18.59 -1.80
N ALA A 495 -8.08 -19.83 -2.18
CA ALA A 495 -9.11 -20.11 -3.21
C ALA A 495 -10.45 -19.41 -2.93
N THR A 496 -10.84 -19.28 -1.67
CA THR A 496 -12.06 -18.54 -1.27
C THR A 496 -11.98 -17.08 -1.68
N TYR A 497 -10.86 -16.41 -1.37
CA TYR A 497 -10.67 -15.00 -1.69
C TYR A 497 -10.47 -14.76 -3.17
N SER A 498 -9.74 -15.65 -3.86
CA SER A 498 -9.59 -15.62 -5.32
C SER A 498 -10.94 -15.74 -6.05
N ASN A 499 -11.82 -16.62 -5.57
CA ASN A 499 -13.18 -16.74 -6.12
C ASN A 499 -14.03 -15.49 -5.82
N MET A 500 -13.84 -14.84 -4.66
CA MET A 500 -14.50 -13.56 -4.39
C MET A 500 -14.04 -12.47 -5.38
N VAL A 501 -12.72 -12.35 -5.64
CA VAL A 501 -12.19 -11.41 -6.63
C VAL A 501 -12.78 -11.67 -8.01
N LYS A 502 -12.82 -12.93 -8.47
CA LYS A 502 -13.48 -13.32 -9.73
C LYS A 502 -14.96 -12.97 -9.73
N GLY A 503 -15.65 -13.17 -8.59
CA GLY A 503 -17.02 -12.77 -8.42
C GLY A 503 -17.22 -11.27 -8.62
N TRP A 504 -16.42 -10.47 -7.94
CA TRP A 504 -16.46 -9.01 -8.03
C TRP A 504 -16.07 -8.49 -9.43
N SER A 505 -15.13 -9.13 -10.14
CA SER A 505 -14.76 -8.71 -11.49
C SER A 505 -15.89 -8.78 -12.51
N GLY A 506 -16.96 -9.54 -12.24
CA GLY A 506 -18.17 -9.60 -13.05
C GLY A 506 -19.10 -8.40 -12.88
N LEU A 507 -18.91 -7.60 -11.84
CA LEU A 507 -19.76 -6.43 -11.57
C LEU A 507 -19.23 -5.13 -12.21
N GLY A 508 -18.10 -5.19 -12.92
CA GLY A 508 -17.45 -3.99 -13.45
C GLY A 508 -16.73 -3.18 -12.36
N GLY A 509 -16.26 -2.00 -12.72
CA GLY A 509 -15.42 -1.17 -11.85
C GLY A 509 -13.96 -1.63 -11.84
N ASN A 510 -13.05 -0.71 -11.52
CA ASN A 510 -11.65 -1.03 -11.33
C ASN A 510 -11.42 -1.47 -9.89
N PHE A 511 -10.44 -2.37 -9.72
CA PHE A 511 -10.02 -2.78 -8.38
C PHE A 511 -8.97 -1.81 -7.83
N TYR A 512 -9.28 -1.28 -6.66
CA TYR A 512 -8.35 -0.74 -5.68
C TYR A 512 -8.18 -1.82 -4.63
N VAL A 513 -6.96 -2.21 -4.33
CA VAL A 513 -6.72 -3.34 -3.45
C VAL A 513 -5.99 -2.90 -2.20
N TRP A 514 -6.45 -3.37 -1.05
CA TRP A 514 -5.81 -3.22 0.23
C TRP A 514 -5.32 -4.60 0.70
N THR A 515 -4.01 -4.71 0.84
CA THR A 515 -3.34 -5.92 1.32
C THR A 515 -2.64 -5.69 2.65
N TYR A 516 -2.18 -6.77 3.27
CA TYR A 516 -1.54 -6.76 4.57
C TYR A 516 -0.22 -7.53 4.53
N GLU A 517 0.83 -6.99 5.19
CA GLU A 517 2.18 -7.54 5.10
C GLU A 517 2.81 -7.88 6.44
N VAL A 518 2.04 -7.80 7.54
CA VAL A 518 2.55 -7.99 8.89
C VAL A 518 1.54 -8.69 9.79
N ASN A 519 2.01 -9.19 10.93
CA ASN A 519 1.14 -9.62 12.02
C ASN A 519 1.05 -8.51 13.06
N TYR A 520 -0.11 -7.88 13.18
CA TYR A 520 -0.37 -6.74 14.08
C TYR A 520 -0.32 -7.08 15.56
N PHE A 521 -0.45 -8.36 15.92
CA PHE A 521 -0.37 -8.79 17.33
C PHE A 521 1.07 -9.01 17.79
N ASN A 522 2.06 -9.04 16.88
CA ASN A 522 3.42 -9.46 17.25
C ASN A 522 4.48 -8.79 16.37
N TYR A 523 4.77 -7.51 16.57
CA TYR A 523 5.75 -6.73 15.80
C TYR A 523 7.20 -7.19 15.97
N MET A 524 7.49 -7.96 17.02
CA MET A 524 8.84 -8.47 17.24
C MET A 524 9.14 -9.78 16.50
N TYR A 525 8.13 -10.39 15.87
CA TYR A 525 8.28 -11.66 15.16
C TYR A 525 8.24 -11.47 13.65
N PRO A 526 9.06 -12.19 12.88
CA PRO A 526 8.94 -12.19 11.43
C PRO A 526 7.62 -12.81 10.99
N TYR A 527 7.01 -12.23 9.96
CA TYR A 527 5.80 -12.73 9.31
C TYR A 527 6.12 -13.05 7.85
N ASN A 528 5.89 -14.28 7.39
CA ASN A 528 6.39 -14.76 6.11
C ASN A 528 5.49 -14.39 4.93
N SER A 529 5.41 -13.10 4.60
CA SER A 529 4.74 -12.60 3.39
C SER A 529 5.70 -12.19 2.27
N TYR A 530 7.00 -12.49 2.40
CA TYR A 530 8.03 -11.90 1.53
C TYR A 530 7.91 -12.32 0.06
N ASP A 531 7.76 -13.60 -0.21
CA ASP A 531 7.64 -14.16 -1.57
C ASP A 531 6.22 -14.07 -2.12
N SER A 532 5.21 -14.29 -1.28
CA SER A 532 3.80 -14.18 -1.68
C SER A 532 3.41 -12.77 -2.08
N MET A 533 4.07 -11.73 -1.56
CA MET A 533 3.80 -10.33 -1.86
C MET A 533 3.91 -10.06 -3.38
N LEU A 534 5.00 -10.47 -4.02
CA LEU A 534 5.20 -10.24 -5.46
C LEU A 534 4.21 -11.05 -6.30
N GLU A 535 3.91 -12.30 -5.91
CA GLU A 535 2.89 -13.12 -6.56
C GLU A 535 1.49 -12.52 -6.40
N ASN A 536 1.17 -11.90 -5.26
CA ASN A 536 -0.08 -11.19 -5.05
C ASN A 536 -0.19 -9.95 -5.96
N MET A 537 0.91 -9.21 -6.16
CA MET A 537 0.94 -8.10 -7.14
C MET A 537 0.61 -8.59 -8.54
N ARG A 538 1.22 -9.70 -8.99
CA ARG A 538 0.92 -10.34 -10.28
C ARG A 538 -0.54 -10.77 -10.36
N TYR A 539 -1.07 -11.40 -9.32
CA TYR A 539 -2.47 -11.82 -9.26
C TYR A 539 -3.41 -10.61 -9.44
N PHE A 540 -3.22 -9.55 -8.67
CA PHE A 540 -4.09 -8.39 -8.74
C PHE A 540 -3.92 -7.63 -10.06
N LYS A 541 -2.71 -7.56 -10.62
CA LYS A 541 -2.49 -6.99 -11.96
C LYS A 541 -3.24 -7.78 -13.03
N ASN A 542 -3.18 -9.11 -12.99
CA ASN A 542 -3.91 -10.00 -13.90
C ASN A 542 -5.44 -9.90 -13.77
N THR A 543 -5.94 -9.46 -12.64
CA THR A 543 -7.38 -9.19 -12.43
C THR A 543 -7.81 -7.77 -12.78
N GLY A 544 -6.88 -6.94 -13.30
CA GLY A 544 -7.16 -5.58 -13.76
C GLY A 544 -7.02 -4.51 -12.66
N ALA A 545 -6.43 -4.82 -11.51
CA ALA A 545 -6.15 -3.82 -10.49
C ALA A 545 -5.07 -2.85 -10.95
N ASN A 546 -5.33 -1.53 -10.77
CA ASN A 546 -4.37 -0.47 -11.06
C ASN A 546 -3.87 0.26 -9.80
N HIS A 547 -4.42 -0.09 -8.62
CA HIS A 547 -4.16 0.62 -7.38
C HIS A 547 -3.95 -0.39 -6.26
N LEU A 548 -2.75 -0.42 -5.67
CA LEU A 548 -2.43 -1.26 -4.54
C LEU A 548 -1.97 -0.43 -3.34
N PHE A 549 -2.62 -0.68 -2.22
CA PHE A 549 -2.26 -0.18 -0.90
C PHE A 549 -1.81 -1.36 -0.04
N TYR A 550 -0.58 -1.31 0.42
CA TYR A 550 -0.01 -2.27 1.35
C TYR A 550 -0.01 -1.70 2.76
N GLN A 551 -0.72 -2.34 3.68
CA GLN A 551 -0.64 -1.98 5.09
C GLN A 551 0.51 -2.73 5.74
N GLY A 552 1.55 -1.97 6.10
CA GLY A 552 2.76 -2.43 6.78
C GLY A 552 2.77 -2.05 8.26
N LEU A 553 3.95 -2.01 8.87
CA LEU A 553 4.15 -1.60 10.25
C LEU A 553 4.22 -0.06 10.35
N TYR A 554 3.11 0.55 10.72
CA TYR A 554 2.96 2.00 10.71
C TYR A 554 3.28 2.69 12.05
N GLU A 555 3.53 1.94 13.14
CA GLU A 555 3.72 2.54 14.49
C GLU A 555 5.18 2.68 14.93
N ASN A 556 6.11 1.95 14.35
CA ASN A 556 7.52 1.95 14.75
C ASN A 556 8.46 2.40 13.64
N ALA A 557 9.60 2.98 14.03
CA ALA A 557 10.59 3.49 13.10
C ALA A 557 11.52 2.41 12.50
N ASN A 558 11.93 1.40 13.27
CA ASN A 558 12.86 0.37 12.83
C ASN A 558 12.44 -1.00 13.37
N ASN A 559 11.54 -1.66 12.65
CA ASN A 559 11.00 -2.95 13.05
C ASN A 559 11.98 -4.11 12.84
N ALA A 560 11.77 -5.17 13.62
CA ALA A 560 12.37 -6.47 13.40
C ALA A 560 11.73 -7.21 12.21
N GLY A 561 12.27 -8.38 11.89
CA GLY A 561 11.65 -9.29 10.92
C GLY A 561 11.76 -8.81 9.48
N PHE A 562 12.86 -8.20 9.12
CA PHE A 562 13.18 -7.76 7.75
C PHE A 562 12.12 -6.86 7.10
N ASP A 563 11.52 -5.98 7.90
CA ASP A 563 10.47 -5.07 7.43
C ASP A 563 10.95 -4.14 6.30
N LYS A 564 12.21 -3.71 6.33
CA LYS A 564 12.82 -2.92 5.25
C LYS A 564 12.94 -3.71 3.93
N LEU A 565 13.13 -5.03 3.99
CA LEU A 565 13.11 -5.90 2.81
C LEU A 565 11.70 -5.91 2.18
N ARG A 566 10.63 -6.00 2.99
CA ARG A 566 9.26 -5.89 2.46
C ARG A 566 9.02 -4.58 1.73
N SER A 567 9.45 -3.46 2.32
CA SER A 567 9.36 -2.14 1.69
C SER A 567 10.08 -2.11 0.34
N TYR A 568 11.25 -2.74 0.24
CA TYR A 568 12.01 -2.81 -1.00
C TYR A 568 11.35 -3.70 -2.04
N ILE A 569 10.87 -4.90 -1.68
CA ILE A 569 10.11 -5.79 -2.56
C ILE A 569 8.84 -5.07 -3.07
N CYS A 570 8.12 -4.40 -2.16
CA CYS A 570 6.93 -3.63 -2.48
C CYS A 570 7.23 -2.53 -3.51
N SER A 571 8.29 -1.75 -3.31
CA SER A 571 8.74 -0.71 -4.23
C SER A 571 9.00 -1.24 -5.64
N LYS A 572 9.74 -2.36 -5.75
CA LYS A 572 10.12 -2.93 -7.04
C LYS A 572 8.94 -3.60 -7.74
N GLY A 573 8.17 -4.42 -7.02
CA GLY A 573 7.06 -5.15 -7.59
C GLY A 573 5.87 -4.28 -7.99
N LEU A 574 5.60 -3.18 -7.27
CA LEU A 574 4.54 -2.23 -7.67
C LEU A 574 4.92 -1.41 -8.90
N PHE A 575 6.21 -1.20 -9.13
CA PHE A 575 6.67 -0.55 -10.34
C PHE A 575 6.68 -1.50 -11.53
N ASP A 576 7.24 -2.72 -11.35
CA ASP A 576 7.41 -3.73 -12.39
C ASP A 576 7.21 -5.13 -11.78
N THR A 577 6.08 -5.76 -12.04
CA THR A 577 5.76 -7.10 -11.55
C THR A 577 6.61 -8.20 -12.20
N SER A 578 7.38 -7.88 -13.23
CA SER A 578 8.28 -8.81 -13.91
C SER A 578 9.62 -9.02 -13.19
N VAL A 579 9.92 -8.21 -12.14
CA VAL A 579 11.19 -8.33 -11.41
C VAL A 579 11.37 -9.72 -10.78
N SER A 580 12.62 -10.17 -10.72
CA SER A 580 12.96 -11.41 -10.05
C SER A 580 13.02 -11.20 -8.53
N TYR A 581 12.25 -12.00 -7.77
CA TYR A 581 12.30 -12.00 -6.31
C TYR A 581 13.73 -12.22 -5.79
N GLU A 582 14.44 -13.20 -6.34
CA GLU A 582 15.80 -13.54 -5.95
C GLU A 582 16.79 -12.40 -6.19
N GLU A 583 16.67 -11.68 -7.32
CA GLU A 583 17.52 -10.54 -7.63
C GLU A 583 17.23 -9.35 -6.69
N VAL A 584 15.96 -9.10 -6.41
CA VAL A 584 15.55 -8.04 -5.46
C VAL A 584 16.10 -8.34 -4.07
N VAL A 585 15.92 -9.57 -3.56
CA VAL A 585 16.43 -9.99 -2.25
C VAL A 585 17.96 -9.94 -2.21
N ALA A 586 18.64 -10.47 -3.22
CA ALA A 586 20.10 -10.44 -3.28
C ALA A 586 20.65 -9.01 -3.25
N LYS A 587 20.04 -8.10 -4.03
CA LYS A 587 20.44 -6.69 -4.06
C LYS A 587 20.21 -6.01 -2.71
N PHE A 588 19.05 -6.27 -2.07
CA PHE A 588 18.78 -5.76 -0.74
C PHE A 588 19.87 -6.14 0.26
N PHE A 589 20.17 -7.43 0.43
CA PHE A 589 21.15 -7.88 1.42
C PHE A 589 22.55 -7.34 1.12
N LYS A 590 22.97 -7.30 -0.14
CA LYS A 590 24.26 -6.75 -0.55
C LYS A 590 24.45 -5.30 -0.09
N TYR A 591 23.45 -4.45 -0.26
CA TYR A 591 23.59 -3.03 0.00
C TYR A 591 23.08 -2.59 1.37
N GLN A 592 22.14 -3.32 1.96
CA GLN A 592 21.65 -3.00 3.31
C GLN A 592 22.70 -3.32 4.38
N PHE A 593 23.47 -4.39 4.19
CA PHE A 593 24.37 -4.93 5.20
C PHE A 593 25.86 -4.98 4.80
N ASP A 594 26.22 -4.53 3.62
CA ASP A 594 27.58 -4.51 3.07
C ASP A 594 28.28 -5.90 3.22
N GLU A 595 29.46 -5.96 3.88
CA GLU A 595 30.21 -7.19 4.11
C GLU A 595 29.45 -8.24 4.94
N ALA A 596 28.47 -7.82 5.72
CA ALA A 596 27.59 -8.73 6.48
C ALA A 596 26.39 -9.24 5.66
N GLY A 597 26.28 -8.87 4.38
CA GLY A 597 25.14 -9.22 3.52
C GLY A 597 24.86 -10.71 3.44
N ASP A 598 25.91 -11.51 3.23
CA ASP A 598 25.75 -12.97 3.06
C ASP A 598 25.28 -13.66 4.35
N ILE A 599 25.85 -13.32 5.52
CA ILE A 599 25.44 -13.92 6.80
C ILE A 599 24.02 -13.47 7.19
N MET A 600 23.64 -12.23 6.90
CA MET A 600 22.29 -11.73 7.16
C MET A 600 21.26 -12.36 6.21
N ARG A 601 21.63 -12.63 4.95
CA ARG A 601 20.80 -13.37 4.00
C ARG A 601 20.61 -14.82 4.44
N GLU A 602 21.64 -15.48 4.93
CA GLU A 602 21.54 -16.83 5.49
C GLU A 602 20.64 -16.86 6.73
N TYR A 603 20.76 -15.88 7.62
CA TYR A 603 19.84 -15.73 8.76
C TYR A 603 18.39 -15.59 8.28
N PHE A 604 18.12 -14.72 7.32
CA PHE A 604 16.79 -14.53 6.73
C PHE A 604 16.24 -15.83 6.13
N ASN A 605 17.04 -16.55 5.33
CA ASN A 605 16.63 -17.80 4.70
C ASN A 605 16.25 -18.85 5.75
N GLN A 606 17.03 -18.99 6.83
CA GLN A 606 16.73 -19.92 7.91
C GLN A 606 15.42 -19.53 8.66
N VAL A 607 15.17 -18.24 8.86
CA VAL A 607 13.91 -17.76 9.46
C VAL A 607 12.72 -18.10 8.58
N VAL A 608 12.78 -17.84 7.28
CA VAL A 608 11.72 -18.19 6.32
C VAL A 608 11.47 -19.70 6.29
N GLN A 609 12.54 -20.50 6.24
CA GLN A 609 12.44 -21.96 6.27
C GLN A 609 11.77 -22.47 7.56
N GLN A 610 12.13 -21.87 8.72
CA GLN A 610 11.54 -22.23 10.01
C GLN A 610 10.05 -21.88 10.06
N LEU A 611 9.65 -20.73 9.54
CA LEU A 611 8.25 -20.33 9.44
C LEU A 611 7.44 -21.30 8.57
N ARG A 612 7.95 -21.65 7.39
CA ARG A 612 7.32 -22.60 6.47
C ARG A 612 7.21 -24.01 7.06
N ALA A 613 8.28 -24.50 7.70
CA ALA A 613 8.27 -25.81 8.36
C ALA A 613 7.25 -25.90 9.52
N ASN A 614 6.84 -24.77 10.07
CA ASN A 614 5.93 -24.67 11.22
C ASN A 614 4.62 -23.95 10.87
N GLU A 615 4.25 -23.85 9.62
CA GLU A 615 3.08 -23.09 9.17
C GLU A 615 1.78 -23.55 9.85
N SER A 616 1.60 -24.85 10.08
CA SER A 616 0.48 -25.38 10.83
C SER A 616 0.35 -24.84 12.28
N TYR A 617 1.42 -24.27 12.82
CA TYR A 617 1.46 -23.66 14.15
C TYR A 617 1.42 -22.13 14.10
N THR A 618 1.83 -21.50 13.01
CA THR A 618 1.93 -20.03 12.90
C THR A 618 0.64 -19.38 12.42
N GLY A 619 -0.18 -20.11 11.65
CA GLY A 619 -1.38 -19.57 11.01
C GLY A 619 -1.05 -18.45 10.02
N GLY A 620 -2.00 -18.13 9.16
CA GLY A 620 -1.86 -17.09 8.14
C GLY A 620 -2.51 -15.74 8.50
N SER A 621 -3.18 -15.65 9.64
CA SER A 621 -3.90 -14.43 10.03
C SER A 621 -2.95 -13.32 10.47
N VAL A 622 -3.20 -12.12 9.97
CA VAL A 622 -2.49 -10.88 10.37
C VAL A 622 -2.78 -10.47 11.82
N HIS A 623 -3.74 -11.10 12.49
CA HIS A 623 -4.11 -10.88 13.88
C HIS A 623 -4.01 -12.19 14.71
N SER A 624 -2.89 -12.92 14.61
CA SER A 624 -2.70 -14.19 15.34
C SER A 624 -1.57 -14.11 16.37
N ASN A 625 -1.79 -14.70 17.55
CA ASN A 625 -0.73 -14.92 18.53
C ASN A 625 0.06 -16.22 18.28
N ASP A 626 -0.25 -16.95 17.23
CA ASP A 626 0.37 -18.24 16.96
C ASP A 626 1.87 -18.15 16.71
N LEU A 627 2.36 -17.03 16.17
CA LEU A 627 3.80 -16.75 16.04
C LEU A 627 4.58 -16.77 17.36
N THR A 628 3.93 -16.61 18.51
CA THR A 628 4.61 -16.62 19.82
C THR A 628 4.87 -18.00 20.41
N LYS A 629 4.39 -19.05 19.73
CA LYS A 629 4.53 -20.43 20.24
C LYS A 629 5.99 -20.89 20.26
N ALA A 630 6.46 -21.35 21.42
CA ALA A 630 7.85 -21.79 21.60
C ALA A 630 8.27 -22.95 20.67
N VAL A 631 7.30 -23.79 20.24
CA VAL A 631 7.57 -24.89 19.31
C VAL A 631 8.08 -24.38 17.95
N VAL A 632 7.67 -23.18 17.54
CA VAL A 632 8.12 -22.55 16.29
C VAL A 632 9.58 -22.07 16.38
N TRP A 633 10.03 -21.70 17.58
CA TRP A 633 11.30 -21.03 17.82
C TRP A 633 12.18 -21.77 18.82
N PRO A 634 12.77 -22.93 18.49
CA PRO A 634 13.65 -23.67 19.41
C PRO A 634 14.81 -22.78 19.93
N GLU A 635 15.07 -22.83 21.24
CA GLU A 635 16.08 -21.96 21.88
C GLU A 635 17.45 -22.02 21.20
N GLY A 636 17.91 -23.23 20.82
CA GLY A 636 19.19 -23.41 20.15
C GLY A 636 19.27 -22.65 18.82
N LEU A 637 18.16 -22.65 18.04
CA LEU A 637 18.08 -21.95 16.76
C LEU A 637 18.08 -20.43 16.97
N ILE A 638 17.28 -19.94 17.93
CA ILE A 638 17.26 -18.50 18.27
C ILE A 638 18.63 -18.00 18.70
N ARG A 639 19.39 -18.79 19.49
CA ARG A 639 20.77 -18.46 19.88
C ARG A 639 21.72 -18.45 18.69
N THR A 640 21.55 -19.38 17.76
CA THR A 640 22.34 -19.40 16.53
C THR A 640 22.12 -18.11 15.73
N TRP A 641 20.88 -17.70 15.52
CA TRP A 641 20.57 -16.47 14.82
C TRP A 641 21.07 -15.21 15.53
N TYR A 642 20.95 -15.15 16.85
CA TYR A 642 21.54 -14.07 17.62
C TYR A 642 23.06 -14.00 17.46
N ASN A 643 23.74 -15.16 17.43
CA ASN A 643 25.19 -15.20 17.17
C ASN A 643 25.53 -14.76 15.73
N MET A 644 24.74 -15.13 14.73
CA MET A 644 24.93 -14.66 13.34
C MET A 644 24.86 -13.14 13.25
N VAL A 645 23.89 -12.51 13.95
CA VAL A 645 23.80 -11.04 13.98
C VAL A 645 25.00 -10.42 14.70
N ASN A 646 25.48 -11.03 15.79
CA ASN A 646 26.70 -10.56 16.48
C ASN A 646 27.95 -10.69 15.59
N GLU A 647 28.05 -11.75 14.79
CA GLU A 647 29.12 -11.92 13.80
C GLU A 647 29.01 -10.84 12.70
N ALA A 648 27.79 -10.54 12.22
CA ALA A 648 27.55 -9.45 11.28
C ALA A 648 28.02 -8.09 11.83
N PHE A 649 27.75 -7.79 13.11
CA PHE A 649 28.30 -6.60 13.76
C PHE A 649 29.85 -6.58 13.75
N ALA A 650 30.49 -7.71 14.08
CA ALA A 650 31.95 -7.80 14.08
C ALA A 650 32.54 -7.57 12.68
N MET A 651 31.87 -8.03 11.62
CA MET A 651 32.34 -7.84 10.24
C MET A 651 32.37 -6.35 9.84
N VAL A 652 31.45 -5.52 10.35
CA VAL A 652 31.35 -4.10 9.98
C VAL A 652 31.98 -3.14 11.02
N GLU A 653 32.45 -3.64 12.17
CA GLU A 653 32.95 -2.82 13.29
C GLU A 653 34.10 -1.86 12.89
N TYR A 654 34.94 -2.23 11.93
CA TYR A 654 36.02 -1.39 11.43
C TYR A 654 35.50 -0.08 10.80
N LYS A 655 34.29 -0.06 10.28
CA LYS A 655 33.66 1.13 9.68
C LYS A 655 33.37 2.21 10.72
N LYS A 656 33.28 1.86 11.98
CA LYS A 656 33.14 2.83 13.06
C LYS A 656 34.23 3.92 13.03
N THR A 657 35.39 3.57 12.53
CA THR A 657 36.52 4.50 12.37
C THR A 657 36.71 4.91 10.91
N ALA A 658 36.52 3.99 9.97
CA ALA A 658 36.79 4.23 8.55
C ALA A 658 35.65 5.03 7.86
N ASP A 659 34.40 4.79 8.24
CA ASP A 659 33.21 5.42 7.70
C ASP A 659 32.10 5.47 8.78
N PRO A 660 32.16 6.41 9.73
CA PRO A 660 31.24 6.47 10.86
C PRO A 660 29.78 6.66 10.47
N GLU A 661 29.49 7.38 9.39
CA GLU A 661 28.13 7.60 8.91
C GLU A 661 27.51 6.28 8.40
N ARG A 662 28.26 5.55 7.58
CA ARG A 662 27.84 4.22 7.12
C ARG A 662 27.72 3.22 8.26
N TYR A 663 28.62 3.29 9.26
CA TYR A 663 28.51 2.44 10.45
C TYR A 663 27.21 2.66 11.21
N GLU A 664 26.76 3.89 11.43
CA GLU A 664 25.47 4.16 12.10
C GLU A 664 24.26 3.62 11.31
N GLN A 665 24.31 3.66 9.99
CA GLN A 665 23.28 3.05 9.14
C GLN A 665 23.26 1.52 9.30
N LEU A 666 24.43 0.88 9.26
CA LEU A 666 24.60 -0.56 9.47
C LEU A 666 24.22 -0.98 10.89
N TRP A 667 24.63 -0.19 11.90
CA TRP A 667 24.24 -0.42 13.28
C TRP A 667 22.72 -0.42 13.44
N THR A 668 22.04 0.55 12.84
CA THR A 668 20.58 0.63 12.86
C THR A 668 19.93 -0.59 12.21
N ALA A 669 20.42 -1.01 11.04
CA ALA A 669 19.89 -2.15 10.31
C ALA A 669 20.11 -3.47 11.08
N LEU A 670 21.33 -3.73 11.55
CA LEU A 670 21.67 -4.95 12.30
C LEU A 670 20.98 -5.00 13.66
N THR A 671 20.86 -3.86 14.34
CA THR A 671 20.18 -3.79 15.64
C THR A 671 18.71 -4.10 15.50
N ALA A 672 18.04 -3.58 14.46
CA ALA A 672 16.63 -3.90 14.17
C ALA A 672 16.43 -5.42 14.01
N GLU A 673 17.28 -6.09 13.23
CA GLU A 673 17.18 -7.54 13.02
C GLU A 673 17.63 -8.36 14.23
N SER A 674 18.39 -7.78 15.17
CA SER A 674 18.71 -8.42 16.45
C SER A 674 17.55 -8.46 17.43
N LEU A 675 16.53 -7.60 17.25
CA LEU A 675 15.41 -7.48 18.19
C LEU A 675 14.61 -8.79 18.27
N PHE A 676 14.35 -9.45 17.14
CA PHE A 676 13.58 -10.69 17.14
C PHE A 676 14.21 -11.81 18.00
N PRO A 677 15.44 -12.28 17.78
CA PRO A 677 16.01 -13.33 18.58
C PRO A 677 16.17 -12.92 20.05
N ARG A 678 16.55 -11.67 20.33
CA ARG A 678 16.66 -11.13 21.70
C ARG A 678 15.30 -11.09 22.40
N TRP A 679 14.22 -10.69 21.70
CA TRP A 679 12.88 -10.69 22.25
C TRP A 679 12.44 -12.09 22.68
N VAL A 680 12.64 -13.09 21.82
CA VAL A 680 12.30 -14.50 22.14
C VAL A 680 13.10 -15.00 23.33
N LEU A 681 14.39 -14.68 23.41
CA LEU A 681 15.24 -15.03 24.55
C LEU A 681 14.78 -14.33 25.85
N CYS A 682 14.44 -13.06 25.80
CA CYS A 682 14.02 -12.26 26.95
C CYS A 682 12.60 -12.57 27.45
N THR A 683 11.74 -13.18 26.61
CA THR A 683 10.35 -13.48 26.90
C THR A 683 10.13 -14.99 27.02
N THR A 684 10.13 -15.71 25.90
CA THR A 684 9.81 -17.15 25.83
C THR A 684 10.82 -17.98 26.63
N TYR A 685 12.11 -17.64 26.60
CA TYR A 685 13.20 -18.37 27.24
C TYR A 685 13.78 -17.68 28.48
N ALA A 686 13.05 -16.74 29.07
CA ALA A 686 13.49 -16.03 30.28
C ALA A 686 13.82 -16.95 31.48
N ASN A 687 13.19 -18.12 31.57
CA ASN A 687 13.41 -19.11 32.62
C ASN A 687 14.34 -20.27 32.21
N SER A 688 15.00 -20.13 31.05
CA SER A 688 15.95 -21.15 30.57
C SER A 688 17.17 -21.24 31.49
N THR A 689 17.64 -22.46 31.75
CA THR A 689 18.87 -22.72 32.50
C THR A 689 20.13 -22.23 31.78
N SER A 690 20.00 -21.81 30.54
CA SER A 690 21.07 -21.19 29.74
C SER A 690 21.40 -19.76 30.16
N PHE A 691 20.56 -19.12 30.99
CA PHE A 691 20.80 -17.80 31.55
C PHE A 691 21.11 -17.85 33.04
N SER A 692 22.09 -17.04 33.48
CA SER A 692 22.09 -16.55 34.85
C SER A 692 21.09 -15.39 34.97
N ASN A 693 20.60 -15.13 36.19
CA ASN A 693 19.69 -13.99 36.41
C ASN A 693 20.34 -12.67 35.97
N GLU A 694 21.63 -12.49 36.20
CA GLU A 694 22.35 -11.28 35.82
C GLU A 694 22.47 -11.15 34.31
N SER A 695 22.82 -12.23 33.59
CA SER A 695 22.94 -12.19 32.11
C SER A 695 21.61 -11.94 31.41
N LEU A 696 20.48 -12.39 31.99
CA LEU A 696 19.16 -12.08 31.48
C LEU A 696 18.80 -10.60 31.71
N LYS A 697 19.12 -10.05 32.90
CA LYS A 697 18.92 -8.62 33.20
C LYS A 697 19.72 -7.73 32.25
N ASP A 698 20.99 -8.06 32.04
CA ASP A 698 21.83 -7.32 31.12
C ASP A 698 21.30 -7.34 29.68
N MET A 699 20.84 -8.51 29.20
CA MET A 699 20.22 -8.63 27.87
C MET A 699 18.94 -7.81 27.76
N ARG A 700 18.07 -7.83 28.77
CA ARG A 700 16.84 -7.04 28.83
C ARG A 700 17.11 -5.54 28.83
N ARG A 701 18.09 -5.09 29.61
CA ARG A 701 18.51 -3.69 29.65
C ARG A 701 19.03 -3.24 28.29
N ALA A 702 19.96 -4.00 27.71
CA ALA A 702 20.49 -3.70 26.38
C ALA A 702 19.41 -3.74 25.29
N PHE A 703 18.45 -4.67 25.38
CA PHE A 703 17.30 -4.69 24.46
C PHE A 703 16.48 -3.40 24.57
N ALA A 704 16.14 -2.97 25.79
CA ALA A 704 15.31 -1.77 26.00
C ALA A 704 16.04 -0.50 25.53
N GLU A 705 17.36 -0.40 25.76
CA GLU A 705 18.18 0.72 25.29
C GLU A 705 18.19 0.79 23.75
N ASP A 706 18.45 -0.34 23.09
CA ASP A 706 18.51 -0.42 21.63
C ASP A 706 17.13 -0.18 21.00
N PHE A 707 16.06 -0.76 21.55
CA PHE A 707 14.70 -0.58 21.09
C PHE A 707 14.29 0.90 21.10
N ASN A 708 14.60 1.60 22.19
CA ASN A 708 14.35 3.04 22.32
C ASN A 708 15.23 3.87 21.39
N LYS A 709 16.53 3.50 21.24
CA LYS A 709 17.46 4.20 20.32
C LYS A 709 17.01 4.07 18.86
N LEU A 710 16.40 2.96 18.48
CA LEU A 710 15.80 2.75 17.17
C LEU A 710 14.53 3.60 16.92
N GLY A 711 14.00 4.28 17.95
CA GLY A 711 12.77 5.07 17.87
C GLY A 711 11.50 4.23 17.92
N ASN A 712 11.58 2.97 18.32
CA ASN A 712 10.43 2.09 18.45
C ASN A 712 9.66 2.36 19.75
N THR A 713 8.33 2.17 19.71
CA THR A 713 7.44 2.46 20.85
C THR A 713 6.49 1.32 21.18
N THR A 714 6.11 0.50 20.20
CA THR A 714 5.07 -0.53 20.32
C THR A 714 5.62 -1.94 20.05
N HIS A 715 5.05 -2.96 20.67
CA HIS A 715 5.38 -4.36 20.43
C HIS A 715 4.25 -5.13 19.73
N LYS A 716 3.09 -4.54 19.67
CA LYS A 716 1.91 -4.91 18.88
C LYS A 716 1.04 -3.68 18.66
N GLU A 717 0.10 -3.76 17.74
CA GLU A 717 -0.78 -2.66 17.37
C GLU A 717 -1.44 -2.01 18.61
N HIS A 718 -1.26 -0.70 18.75
CA HIS A 718 -1.78 0.15 19.83
C HIS A 718 -1.25 -0.16 21.25
N PHE A 719 -0.27 -1.06 21.40
CA PHE A 719 0.29 -1.39 22.71
C PHE A 719 1.76 -1.01 22.83
N THR A 720 2.02 -0.09 23.75
CA THR A 720 3.38 0.36 24.01
C THR A 720 4.20 -0.72 24.71
N ILE A 721 5.49 -0.80 24.37
CA ILE A 721 6.41 -1.75 24.97
C ILE A 721 6.73 -1.43 26.43
N SER A 722 6.49 -0.20 26.88
CA SER A 722 6.71 0.26 28.27
C SER A 722 6.03 -0.67 29.29
N ASP A 723 4.84 -1.17 28.95
CA ASP A 723 4.10 -2.10 29.83
C ASP A 723 4.84 -3.42 30.02
N VAL A 724 5.53 -3.90 28.98
CA VAL A 724 6.39 -5.09 29.06
C VAL A 724 7.64 -4.78 29.87
N PHE A 725 8.31 -3.65 29.61
CA PHE A 725 9.55 -3.27 30.30
C PHE A 725 9.34 -3.10 31.81
N THR A 726 8.17 -2.62 32.25
CA THR A 726 7.86 -2.53 33.69
C THR A 726 7.79 -3.91 34.39
N THR A 727 7.54 -4.99 33.63
CA THR A 727 7.51 -6.37 34.17
C THR A 727 8.89 -7.03 34.17
N TRP A 728 9.86 -6.45 33.46
CA TRP A 728 11.22 -6.98 33.39
C TRP A 728 12.03 -6.51 34.60
N ASP A 729 12.66 -7.46 35.26
CA ASP A 729 13.68 -7.16 36.27
C ASP A 729 14.97 -6.81 35.51
N MET A 730 15.29 -5.52 35.40
CA MET A 730 16.42 -4.97 34.62
C MET A 730 17.46 -4.30 35.54
#